data_9b43065310a61827a9a0661e9b5e176c
#
_entry.id   9b43065310a61827a9a0661e9b5e176c
#
_cell.length_a   1.000
_cell.length_b   1.000
_cell.length_c   1.000
_cell.angle_alpha   90.00
_cell.angle_beta   90.00
_cell.angle_gamma   90.00
#
_symmetry.space_group_name_H-M   'P 1'
#
loop_
_entity.id
_entity.type
_entity.pdbx_description
1 polymer ?
#
loop_
_entity_poly.entity_id
_entity_poly.type
_entity_poly.pdbx_seq_one_letter_code
_entity_poly.pdbx_strand_id
1 'polypeptide(L)'
;MKITLNDLTAEQKLRLLCGKDFWHNEDLNGKLPCLHMTDASMGVRMPDESNDWNGKSSVAYPSLQMLANSWNTETVKKYAECVADDCLDAGADIVLGPGVNIKRNPLCGRNFEYFSEDPFLAGVMAREYISAMQAEGAGTCLKHFCANNSEYNRLQQSSDVDERTLREIYYKPFEIALEAKPVSVMCSYNRVNGVYASEYKKGFEILRKEYGFDGIIVSDWGAVHDRTVSAKAGLDLEMPYNEEHYQNLVKDYNDGKISEEQIDACVERILRFVYRSKELQNGKKRKYTREERIEFTQEAEEEAIVLLKNDDVLPLKKDKSIAMCGWYARPCAYERKNPELVCGGGSGRVQRLTPMFDMLEIMRREHGGNILFEPAFSDNGTDDSFMIPAKAVDNAAVSDINIVFAGTGAHIESEGFDRQTMKLSDAQERTIIDTASVNENTVVVLFAGAPVDMSGWIDKVAAVVYVGFPGEKGGEAIANVLTGKVNPSGKLSETFPISFEDTPAATGYADSKITRYDEGLDIGYRYYDTYGVPVLFPFGFGLSYSRFVYKDLKLNQEGKTLEVSFEIENVSDIDGKEISQIYIRALNSCVYRPYKELKGFAKTFIKAGQSAKVSLKLDGRAFEYWSVANDGWQTEDGVYEIIVGASCKDVKLKSKIKTGVKL
;
A
#
# COMPACT_ATOMS: atom_id res chain seq x y z
N MET A 1 -16.70 -36.53 -1.29
CA MET A 1 -16.17 -36.80 0.08
C MET A 1 -14.86 -36.00 0.23
N LYS A 2 -14.65 -35.29 1.34
CA LYS A 2 -13.37 -34.59 1.53
C LYS A 2 -12.26 -35.63 1.77
N ILE A 3 -11.14 -35.51 1.06
CA ILE A 3 -9.93 -36.33 1.28
C ILE A 3 -9.30 -35.90 2.62
N THR A 4 -8.84 -36.89 3.36
CA THR A 4 -8.11 -36.75 4.62
C THR A 4 -6.67 -37.26 4.45
N LEU A 5 -5.84 -36.98 5.44
CA LEU A 5 -4.44 -37.43 5.46
C LEU A 5 -4.29 -38.94 5.23
N ASN A 6 -5.21 -39.74 5.82
CA ASN A 6 -5.18 -41.20 5.74
C ASN A 6 -5.54 -41.76 4.35
N ASP A 7 -6.11 -40.94 3.48
CA ASP A 7 -6.46 -41.33 2.10
C ASP A 7 -5.32 -41.14 1.11
N LEU A 8 -4.16 -40.64 1.59
CA LEU A 8 -3.03 -40.21 0.75
C LEU A 8 -1.82 -41.18 0.92
N THR A 9 -1.20 -41.52 -0.20
CA THR A 9 0.12 -42.18 -0.19
C THR A 9 1.22 -41.16 0.18
N ALA A 10 2.39 -41.65 0.60
CA ALA A 10 3.55 -40.80 0.88
C ALA A 10 3.94 -39.92 -0.32
N GLU A 11 3.92 -40.48 -1.54
CA GLU A 11 4.19 -39.74 -2.78
C GLU A 11 3.17 -38.62 -3.00
N GLN A 12 1.88 -38.86 -2.78
CA GLN A 12 0.83 -37.86 -2.90
C GLN A 12 0.99 -36.75 -1.86
N LYS A 13 1.37 -37.13 -0.62
CA LYS A 13 1.66 -36.14 0.45
C LYS A 13 2.81 -35.22 0.03
N LEU A 14 3.93 -35.78 -0.43
CA LEU A 14 5.09 -35.03 -0.90
C LEU A 14 4.73 -34.11 -2.07
N ARG A 15 3.91 -34.60 -3.01
CA ARG A 15 3.50 -33.82 -4.20
C ARG A 15 2.64 -32.60 -3.83
N LEU A 16 1.80 -32.71 -2.80
CA LEU A 16 0.97 -31.60 -2.31
C LEU A 16 1.78 -30.42 -1.76
N LEU A 17 3.02 -30.64 -1.33
CA LEU A 17 3.88 -29.55 -0.84
C LEU A 17 4.40 -28.64 -1.96
N CYS A 18 4.16 -28.97 -3.21
CA CYS A 18 4.59 -28.21 -4.39
C CYS A 18 3.37 -27.77 -5.22
N GLY A 19 3.48 -26.68 -5.93
CA GLY A 19 2.47 -26.25 -6.89
C GLY A 19 2.28 -27.27 -8.02
N LYS A 20 1.16 -27.17 -8.72
CA LYS A 20 0.90 -27.94 -9.94
C LYS A 20 1.60 -27.32 -11.15
N ASP A 21 1.51 -26.01 -11.24
CA ASP A 21 2.06 -25.17 -12.30
C ASP A 21 2.40 -23.78 -11.74
N PHE A 22 2.38 -22.74 -12.58
CA PHE A 22 2.73 -21.39 -12.16
C PHE A 22 1.66 -20.72 -11.28
N TRP A 23 0.37 -21.12 -11.40
CA TRP A 23 -0.74 -20.45 -10.75
C TRP A 23 -1.60 -21.33 -9.85
N HIS A 24 -1.41 -22.65 -9.86
CA HIS A 24 -2.31 -23.58 -9.20
C HIS A 24 -1.61 -24.48 -8.17
N ASN A 25 -2.35 -24.79 -7.10
CA ASN A 25 -1.93 -25.86 -6.20
C ASN A 25 -2.06 -27.24 -6.88
N GLU A 26 -1.33 -28.23 -6.37
CA GLU A 26 -1.51 -29.63 -6.78
C GLU A 26 -2.92 -30.14 -6.45
N ASP A 27 -3.57 -30.79 -7.42
CA ASP A 27 -4.93 -31.32 -7.31
C ASP A 27 -5.01 -32.84 -7.33
N LEU A 28 -3.88 -33.53 -7.40
CA LEU A 28 -3.75 -34.99 -7.47
C LEU A 28 -4.62 -35.63 -8.59
N ASN A 29 -4.57 -35.06 -9.79
CA ASN A 29 -5.38 -35.42 -10.95
C ASN A 29 -6.89 -35.33 -10.70
N GLY A 30 -7.32 -34.23 -10.11
CA GLY A 30 -8.72 -33.91 -9.85
C GLY A 30 -9.32 -34.57 -8.59
N LYS A 31 -8.50 -35.19 -7.75
CA LYS A 31 -8.94 -35.73 -6.46
C LYS A 31 -9.18 -34.61 -5.44
N LEU A 32 -8.46 -33.52 -5.56
CA LEU A 32 -8.62 -32.28 -4.74
C LEU A 32 -9.09 -31.13 -5.61
N PRO A 33 -9.76 -30.13 -5.05
CA PRO A 33 -9.99 -28.88 -5.76
C PRO A 33 -8.69 -28.23 -6.21
N CYS A 34 -8.66 -27.80 -7.47
CA CYS A 34 -7.60 -26.96 -8.02
C CYS A 34 -7.93 -25.51 -7.71
N LEU A 35 -7.07 -24.81 -6.98
CA LEU A 35 -7.23 -23.39 -6.66
C LEU A 35 -6.37 -22.55 -7.60
N HIS A 36 -6.95 -21.55 -8.19
CA HIS A 36 -6.25 -20.54 -8.98
C HIS A 36 -5.85 -19.38 -8.08
N MET A 37 -4.55 -19.11 -7.98
CA MET A 37 -3.95 -17.98 -7.27
C MET A 37 -3.50 -16.92 -8.27
N THR A 38 -3.76 -15.62 -8.01
CA THR A 38 -3.42 -14.55 -8.93
C THR A 38 -3.03 -13.26 -8.23
N ASP A 39 -2.23 -12.43 -8.87
CA ASP A 39 -1.90 -11.09 -8.39
C ASP A 39 -3.08 -10.12 -8.54
N ALA A 40 -3.14 -9.12 -7.65
CA ALA A 40 -4.14 -8.07 -7.69
C ALA A 40 -3.69 -6.78 -6.97
N SER A 41 -2.47 -6.32 -7.19
CA SER A 41 -1.97 -5.09 -6.54
C SER A 41 -2.68 -3.82 -7.02
N MET A 42 -3.13 -3.77 -8.28
CA MET A 42 -3.91 -2.68 -8.88
C MET A 42 -5.11 -3.21 -9.67
N GLY A 43 -5.57 -4.41 -9.37
CA GLY A 43 -6.62 -5.14 -10.08
C GLY A 43 -6.19 -6.57 -10.39
N VAL A 44 -7.16 -7.44 -10.60
CA VAL A 44 -6.92 -8.88 -10.78
C VAL A 44 -6.18 -9.12 -12.08
N ARG A 45 -5.04 -9.80 -11.99
CA ARG A 45 -4.31 -10.27 -13.16
C ARG A 45 -4.92 -11.56 -13.67
N MET A 46 -5.29 -11.58 -14.94
CA MET A 46 -5.95 -12.71 -15.58
C MET A 46 -5.09 -13.24 -16.72
N PRO A 47 -4.16 -14.18 -16.48
CA PRO A 47 -3.45 -14.85 -17.56
C PRO A 47 -4.44 -15.57 -18.47
N ASP A 48 -4.17 -15.60 -19.77
CA ASP A 48 -4.94 -16.40 -20.70
C ASP A 48 -4.50 -17.87 -20.70
N GLU A 49 -5.12 -18.70 -21.57
CA GLU A 49 -4.81 -20.12 -21.68
C GLU A 49 -3.36 -20.40 -22.11
N SER A 50 -2.68 -19.44 -22.73
CA SER A 50 -1.26 -19.51 -23.11
C SER A 50 -0.31 -19.18 -21.97
N ASN A 51 -0.85 -18.82 -20.80
CA ASN A 51 -0.08 -18.28 -19.67
C ASN A 51 0.61 -16.94 -20.00
N ASP A 52 0.10 -16.24 -21.03
CA ASP A 52 0.61 -14.94 -21.44
C ASP A 52 0.30 -13.90 -20.36
N TRP A 53 1.31 -13.11 -20.05
CA TRP A 53 1.22 -12.00 -19.11
C TRP A 53 0.23 -10.91 -19.57
N ASN A 54 -0.20 -10.95 -20.82
CA ASN A 54 -1.15 -10.04 -21.42
C ASN A 54 -2.61 -10.51 -21.41
N GLY A 55 -2.94 -11.58 -20.73
CA GLY A 55 -4.24 -12.24 -20.61
C GLY A 55 -5.54 -11.44 -20.78
N LYS A 56 -6.60 -11.88 -20.12
CA LYS A 56 -7.92 -11.21 -20.18
C LYS A 56 -7.89 -9.89 -19.39
N SER A 57 -8.69 -8.92 -19.84
CA SER A 57 -8.76 -7.63 -19.18
C SER A 57 -9.57 -7.66 -17.89
N SER A 58 -9.08 -6.94 -16.89
CA SER A 58 -9.71 -6.69 -15.60
C SER A 58 -9.97 -5.18 -15.39
N VAL A 59 -10.65 -4.81 -14.30
CA VAL A 59 -10.73 -3.42 -13.86
C VAL A 59 -9.41 -3.02 -13.23
N ALA A 60 -8.88 -1.87 -13.60
CA ALA A 60 -7.72 -1.28 -12.93
C ALA A 60 -8.19 -0.32 -11.82
N TYR A 61 -7.73 -0.56 -10.61
CA TYR A 61 -8.04 0.22 -9.42
C TYR A 61 -6.86 1.10 -9.01
N PRO A 62 -7.11 2.14 -8.17
CA PRO A 62 -6.00 2.87 -7.54
C PRO A 62 -5.06 1.94 -6.78
N SER A 63 -3.78 2.29 -6.74
CA SER A 63 -2.77 1.51 -5.99
C SER A 63 -3.10 1.42 -4.49
N LEU A 64 -2.57 0.41 -3.78
CA LEU A 64 -2.79 0.27 -2.34
C LEU A 64 -2.26 1.47 -1.54
N GLN A 65 -1.19 2.09 -2.02
CA GLN A 65 -0.68 3.35 -1.47
C GLN A 65 -1.73 4.46 -1.54
N MET A 66 -2.42 4.61 -2.70
CA MET A 66 -3.53 5.58 -2.82
C MET A 66 -4.70 5.19 -1.93
N LEU A 67 -5.06 3.93 -1.90
CA LEU A 67 -6.12 3.45 -1.01
C LEU A 67 -5.83 3.79 0.47
N ALA A 68 -4.57 3.72 0.90
CA ALA A 68 -4.15 4.13 2.24
C ALA A 68 -4.27 5.65 2.46
N ASN A 69 -4.01 6.48 1.44
CA ASN A 69 -4.19 7.93 1.52
C ASN A 69 -5.66 8.33 1.74
N SER A 70 -6.61 7.46 1.47
CA SER A 70 -8.01 7.69 1.81
C SER A 70 -8.25 7.72 3.32
N TRP A 71 -7.47 7.03 4.13
CA TRP A 71 -7.68 6.80 5.57
C TRP A 71 -9.11 6.36 5.89
N ASN A 72 -9.76 5.65 4.95
CA ASN A 72 -11.17 5.29 5.01
C ASN A 72 -11.35 3.78 4.88
N THR A 73 -11.66 3.12 5.98
CA THR A 73 -11.88 1.68 6.03
C THR A 73 -13.09 1.22 5.20
N GLU A 74 -14.11 2.06 5.04
CA GLU A 74 -15.28 1.73 4.20
C GLU A 74 -14.91 1.75 2.71
N THR A 75 -14.05 2.68 2.27
CA THR A 75 -13.50 2.68 0.90
C THR A 75 -12.66 1.42 0.66
N VAL A 76 -11.85 1.01 1.64
CA VAL A 76 -11.07 -0.24 1.57
C VAL A 76 -11.96 -1.47 1.44
N LYS A 77 -13.04 -1.55 2.20
CA LYS A 77 -14.02 -2.64 2.12
C LYS A 77 -14.65 -2.72 0.74
N LYS A 78 -15.19 -1.60 0.24
CA LYS A 78 -15.81 -1.56 -1.09
C LYS A 78 -14.81 -1.90 -2.20
N TYR A 79 -13.56 -1.43 -2.07
CA TYR A 79 -12.46 -1.82 -2.96
C TYR A 79 -12.27 -3.33 -3.00
N ALA A 80 -12.14 -3.97 -1.84
CA ALA A 80 -11.94 -5.40 -1.71
C ALA A 80 -13.15 -6.21 -2.24
N GLU A 81 -14.38 -5.74 -2.01
CA GLU A 81 -15.61 -6.32 -2.57
C GLU A 81 -15.60 -6.28 -4.11
N CYS A 82 -15.18 -5.16 -4.71
CA CYS A 82 -15.07 -5.03 -6.16
C CYS A 82 -13.99 -5.96 -6.75
N VAL A 83 -12.82 -6.06 -6.11
CA VAL A 83 -11.75 -6.97 -6.52
C VAL A 83 -12.18 -8.44 -6.37
N ALA A 84 -12.98 -8.78 -5.33
CA ALA A 84 -13.52 -10.14 -5.19
C ALA A 84 -14.47 -10.50 -6.34
N ASP A 85 -15.28 -9.55 -6.81
CA ASP A 85 -16.12 -9.76 -7.99
C ASP A 85 -15.29 -9.97 -9.27
N ASP A 86 -14.16 -9.24 -9.42
CA ASP A 86 -13.22 -9.50 -10.52
C ASP A 86 -12.59 -10.90 -10.41
N CYS A 87 -12.30 -11.39 -9.19
CA CYS A 87 -11.85 -12.77 -8.99
C CYS A 87 -12.89 -13.80 -9.45
N LEU A 88 -14.17 -13.56 -9.15
CA LEU A 88 -15.26 -14.42 -9.64
C LEU A 88 -15.35 -14.41 -11.17
N ASP A 89 -15.12 -13.25 -11.81
CA ASP A 89 -15.06 -13.13 -13.27
C ASP A 89 -13.85 -13.88 -13.86
N ALA A 90 -12.73 -13.86 -13.16
CA ALA A 90 -11.48 -14.51 -13.55
C ALA A 90 -11.49 -16.02 -13.31
N GLY A 91 -12.38 -16.54 -12.46
CA GLY A 91 -12.29 -17.88 -11.91
C GLY A 91 -11.09 -18.05 -10.95
N ALA A 92 -10.63 -16.94 -10.36
CA ALA A 92 -9.56 -16.95 -9.37
C ALA A 92 -10.11 -17.24 -7.97
N ASP A 93 -9.44 -18.12 -7.25
CA ASP A 93 -9.83 -18.52 -5.90
C ASP A 93 -9.16 -17.66 -4.82
N ILE A 94 -7.94 -17.19 -5.10
CA ILE A 94 -7.09 -16.51 -4.12
C ILE A 94 -6.35 -15.35 -4.77
N VAL A 95 -6.39 -14.22 -4.10
CA VAL A 95 -5.55 -13.07 -4.43
C VAL A 95 -4.25 -13.13 -3.64
N LEU A 96 -3.12 -12.98 -4.34
CA LEU A 96 -1.78 -12.83 -3.76
C LEU A 96 -1.60 -11.40 -3.24
N GLY A 97 -2.29 -11.11 -2.15
CA GLY A 97 -2.37 -9.80 -1.52
C GLY A 97 -3.27 -9.81 -0.28
N PRO A 98 -3.31 -8.68 0.45
CA PRO A 98 -2.60 -7.42 0.20
C PRO A 98 -1.15 -7.42 0.65
N GLY A 99 -0.32 -6.53 0.07
CA GLY A 99 1.03 -6.26 0.52
C GLY A 99 1.04 -5.30 1.71
N VAL A 100 1.77 -5.66 2.79
CA VAL A 100 1.81 -4.88 4.04
C VAL A 100 3.24 -4.53 4.48
N ASN A 101 4.22 -4.69 3.60
CA ASN A 101 5.58 -4.28 3.92
C ASN A 101 5.62 -2.78 4.23
N ILE A 102 6.44 -2.41 5.21
CA ILE A 102 6.59 -1.02 5.61
C ILE A 102 7.36 -0.25 4.53
N LYS A 103 6.89 0.94 4.19
CA LYS A 103 7.61 1.86 3.30
C LYS A 103 8.81 2.46 4.03
N ARG A 104 9.87 1.64 4.11
CA ARG A 104 11.09 1.97 4.85
C ARG A 104 11.93 3.04 4.16
N ASN A 105 11.95 3.00 2.83
CA ASN A 105 12.77 3.87 2.00
C ASN A 105 11.98 4.32 0.77
N PRO A 106 12.01 5.61 0.40
CA PRO A 106 11.27 6.12 -0.76
C PRO A 106 11.75 5.57 -2.10
N LEU A 107 12.94 4.96 -2.16
CA LEU A 107 13.48 4.38 -3.39
C LEU A 107 12.98 2.95 -3.67
N CYS A 108 12.35 2.26 -2.70
CA CYS A 108 11.85 0.90 -2.93
C CYS A 108 10.85 0.85 -4.09
N GLY A 109 11.16 0.04 -5.11
CA GLY A 109 10.39 -0.05 -6.34
C GLY A 109 8.94 -0.52 -6.15
N ARG A 110 8.65 -1.24 -5.07
CA ARG A 110 7.31 -1.79 -4.74
C ARG A 110 6.50 -0.93 -3.78
N ASN A 111 6.94 0.30 -3.43
CA ASN A 111 6.19 1.14 -2.50
C ASN A 111 4.74 1.41 -2.92
N PHE A 112 4.44 1.48 -4.22
CA PHE A 112 3.09 1.70 -4.73
C PHE A 112 2.09 0.61 -4.32
N GLU A 113 2.53 -0.62 -4.08
CA GLU A 113 1.67 -1.74 -3.69
C GLU A 113 1.61 -1.99 -2.16
N TYR A 114 2.22 -1.13 -1.36
CA TYR A 114 2.19 -1.17 0.09
C TYR A 114 1.41 0.03 0.65
N PHE A 115 0.73 -0.18 1.78
CA PHE A 115 -0.15 0.84 2.33
C PHE A 115 0.59 2.04 2.93
N SER A 116 1.56 1.82 3.83
CA SER A 116 2.06 2.91 4.67
C SER A 116 3.47 2.68 5.22
N GLU A 117 4.12 3.78 5.67
CA GLU A 117 5.28 3.74 6.56
C GLU A 117 4.89 3.40 8.00
N ASP A 118 3.61 3.59 8.37
CA ASP A 118 3.12 3.31 9.72
C ASP A 118 2.50 1.90 9.82
N PRO A 119 2.99 1.06 10.75
CA PRO A 119 2.55 -0.32 10.89
C PRO A 119 1.10 -0.47 11.34
N PHE A 120 0.56 0.49 12.12
CA PHE A 120 -0.83 0.46 12.56
C PHE A 120 -1.77 0.76 11.39
N LEU A 121 -1.50 1.83 10.62
CA LEU A 121 -2.30 2.17 9.44
C LEU A 121 -2.28 1.03 8.42
N ALA A 122 -1.10 0.50 8.09
CA ALA A 122 -0.95 -0.60 7.16
C ALA A 122 -1.73 -1.85 7.61
N GLY A 123 -1.63 -2.21 8.88
CA GLY A 123 -2.31 -3.38 9.44
C GLY A 123 -3.84 -3.23 9.46
N VAL A 124 -4.36 -2.06 9.84
CA VAL A 124 -5.82 -1.79 9.86
C VAL A 124 -6.39 -1.83 8.45
N MET A 125 -5.75 -1.18 7.47
CA MET A 125 -6.20 -1.21 6.07
C MET A 125 -6.19 -2.63 5.51
N ALA A 126 -5.14 -3.41 5.76
CA ALA A 126 -5.06 -4.80 5.33
C ALA A 126 -6.11 -5.70 5.98
N ARG A 127 -6.39 -5.51 7.29
CA ARG A 127 -7.43 -6.26 7.99
C ARG A 127 -8.80 -6.06 7.34
N GLU A 128 -9.18 -4.83 7.06
CA GLU A 128 -10.47 -4.52 6.42
C GLU A 128 -10.53 -5.06 4.98
N TYR A 129 -9.42 -4.95 4.23
CA TYR A 129 -9.29 -5.54 2.89
C TYR A 129 -9.53 -7.06 2.93
N ILE A 130 -8.80 -7.78 3.79
CA ILE A 130 -8.90 -9.24 3.91
C ILE A 130 -10.31 -9.67 4.34
N SER A 131 -10.89 -8.97 5.34
CA SER A 131 -12.21 -9.28 5.85
C SER A 131 -13.28 -9.17 4.77
N ALA A 132 -13.28 -8.09 4.00
CA ALA A 132 -14.25 -7.85 2.93
C ALA A 132 -14.04 -8.82 1.75
N MET A 133 -12.80 -9.03 1.31
CA MET A 133 -12.45 -9.93 0.23
C MET A 133 -12.96 -11.35 0.50
N GLN A 134 -12.65 -11.89 1.69
CA GLN A 134 -13.06 -13.24 2.07
C GLN A 134 -14.57 -13.34 2.33
N ALA A 135 -15.20 -12.27 2.80
CA ALA A 135 -16.66 -12.22 2.93
C ALA A 135 -17.37 -12.34 1.57
N GLU A 136 -16.77 -11.87 0.48
CA GLU A 136 -17.32 -11.97 -0.87
C GLU A 136 -16.83 -13.20 -1.65
N GLY A 137 -15.99 -14.05 -1.04
CA GLY A 137 -15.67 -15.39 -1.56
C GLY A 137 -14.30 -15.57 -2.15
N ALA A 138 -13.46 -14.53 -2.25
CA ALA A 138 -12.09 -14.65 -2.69
C ALA A 138 -11.14 -14.80 -1.49
N GLY A 139 -10.32 -15.84 -1.47
CA GLY A 139 -9.26 -16.02 -0.48
C GLY A 139 -8.15 -14.98 -0.63
N THR A 140 -7.40 -14.74 0.44
CA THR A 140 -6.30 -13.77 0.46
C THR A 140 -4.99 -14.40 0.89
N CYS A 141 -3.90 -13.90 0.34
CA CYS A 141 -2.53 -14.25 0.71
C CYS A 141 -1.79 -13.01 1.19
N LEU A 142 -1.78 -12.78 2.49
CA LEU A 142 -1.13 -11.62 3.12
C LEU A 142 0.39 -11.68 2.88
N LYS A 143 0.99 -10.60 2.33
CA LYS A 143 2.39 -10.61 1.86
C LYS A 143 3.17 -9.34 2.19
N HIS A 144 4.49 -9.36 2.18
CA HIS A 144 5.45 -10.46 2.11
C HIS A 144 6.11 -10.63 3.49
N PHE A 145 5.97 -11.77 4.13
CA PHE A 145 6.51 -12.00 5.48
C PHE A 145 7.97 -12.46 5.41
N CYS A 146 8.98 -11.65 5.81
CA CYS A 146 8.88 -10.28 6.27
C CYS A 146 10.12 -9.46 5.85
N ALA A 147 10.09 -8.17 6.15
CA ALA A 147 11.21 -7.24 5.97
C ALA A 147 11.80 -7.21 4.55
N ASN A 148 10.96 -7.36 3.53
CA ASN A 148 11.29 -7.13 2.13
C ASN A 148 10.98 -5.67 1.76
N ASN A 149 11.96 -4.78 1.98
CA ASN A 149 11.80 -3.33 1.85
C ASN A 149 12.75 -2.72 0.81
N SER A 150 13.34 -3.55 -0.05
CA SER A 150 14.09 -3.17 -1.25
C SER A 150 14.05 -4.28 -2.29
N GLU A 151 14.15 -3.91 -3.56
CA GLU A 151 14.19 -4.85 -4.68
C GLU A 151 15.62 -5.23 -5.08
N TYR A 152 16.59 -4.38 -4.72
CA TYR A 152 17.99 -4.65 -5.02
C TYR A 152 18.45 -5.96 -4.38
N ASN A 153 18.94 -6.88 -5.23
CA ASN A 153 19.44 -8.21 -4.81
C ASN A 153 18.51 -8.97 -3.85
N ARG A 154 17.19 -8.75 -3.94
CA ARG A 154 16.16 -9.28 -3.03
C ARG A 154 16.20 -10.79 -2.83
N LEU A 155 16.70 -11.55 -3.84
CA LEU A 155 16.80 -13.01 -3.78
C LEU A 155 17.96 -13.49 -2.89
N GLN A 156 18.89 -12.63 -2.49
CA GLN A 156 20.09 -13.00 -1.72
C GLN A 156 20.39 -12.07 -0.55
N GLN A 157 19.82 -10.86 -0.55
CA GLN A 157 20.09 -9.86 0.48
C GLN A 157 19.55 -10.30 1.83
N SER A 158 20.29 -10.02 2.90
CA SER A 158 19.84 -10.18 4.28
C SER A 158 19.35 -8.85 4.85
N SER A 159 18.12 -8.84 5.36
CA SER A 159 17.57 -7.77 6.19
C SER A 159 17.93 -8.09 7.64
N ASP A 160 18.92 -7.38 8.17
CA ASP A 160 19.40 -7.58 9.54
C ASP A 160 18.66 -6.59 10.47
N VAL A 161 17.76 -7.13 11.28
CA VAL A 161 16.80 -6.37 12.10
C VAL A 161 16.80 -6.92 13.53
N ASP A 162 16.87 -6.05 14.53
CA ASP A 162 16.74 -6.47 15.92
C ASP A 162 15.32 -6.96 16.27
N GLU A 163 15.20 -7.76 17.32
CA GLU A 163 13.94 -8.41 17.69
C GLU A 163 12.83 -7.41 18.00
N ARG A 164 13.14 -6.33 18.72
CA ARG A 164 12.14 -5.34 19.11
C ARG A 164 11.59 -4.63 17.88
N THR A 165 12.46 -4.23 16.96
CA THR A 165 12.09 -3.61 15.69
C THR A 165 11.27 -4.55 14.82
N LEU A 166 11.64 -5.85 14.75
CA LEU A 166 10.81 -6.85 14.06
C LEU A 166 9.40 -6.86 14.63
N ARG A 167 9.24 -6.87 15.97
CA ARG A 167 7.94 -6.97 16.65
C ARG A 167 7.08 -5.72 16.55
N GLU A 168 7.67 -4.55 16.75
CA GLU A 168 6.92 -3.30 16.84
C GLU A 168 6.66 -2.66 15.45
N ILE A 169 7.49 -2.97 14.45
CA ILE A 169 7.41 -2.38 13.11
C ILE A 169 7.06 -3.43 12.04
N TYR A 170 7.93 -4.43 11.80
CA TYR A 170 7.82 -5.27 10.60
C TYR A 170 6.81 -6.41 10.73
N TYR A 171 6.58 -6.95 11.93
CA TYR A 171 5.52 -7.95 12.16
C TYR A 171 4.18 -7.32 12.51
N LYS A 172 4.16 -6.08 13.00
CA LYS A 172 2.94 -5.42 13.48
C LYS A 172 1.81 -5.34 12.45
N PRO A 173 2.05 -5.00 11.16
CA PRO A 173 0.99 -5.03 10.16
C PRO A 173 0.40 -6.42 9.97
N PHE A 174 1.26 -7.47 10.02
CA PHE A 174 0.80 -8.87 9.94
C PHE A 174 -0.03 -9.24 11.16
N GLU A 175 0.43 -8.92 12.38
CA GLU A 175 -0.32 -9.18 13.61
C GLU A 175 -1.74 -8.63 13.54
N ILE A 176 -1.91 -7.36 13.11
CA ILE A 176 -3.22 -6.73 12.98
C ILE A 176 -4.05 -7.36 11.85
N ALA A 177 -3.44 -7.57 10.69
CA ALA A 177 -4.13 -8.12 9.52
C ALA A 177 -4.58 -9.57 9.73
N LEU A 178 -3.85 -10.37 10.52
CA LEU A 178 -4.19 -11.75 10.86
C LEU A 178 -5.47 -11.89 11.68
N GLU A 179 -5.96 -10.82 12.33
CA GLU A 179 -7.29 -10.80 12.97
C GLU A 179 -8.40 -11.13 11.96
N ALA A 180 -8.23 -10.78 10.68
CA ALA A 180 -9.15 -11.11 9.59
C ALA A 180 -9.03 -12.57 9.09
N LYS A 181 -8.10 -13.36 9.64
CA LYS A 181 -7.89 -14.78 9.32
C LYS A 181 -7.73 -15.05 7.82
N PRO A 182 -6.72 -14.49 7.14
CA PRO A 182 -6.43 -14.81 5.74
C PRO A 182 -6.23 -16.31 5.56
N VAL A 183 -6.54 -16.85 4.37
CA VAL A 183 -6.35 -18.28 4.10
C VAL A 183 -4.87 -18.65 3.92
N SER A 184 -4.03 -17.67 3.57
CA SER A 184 -2.59 -17.88 3.42
C SER A 184 -1.77 -16.63 3.77
N VAL A 185 -0.49 -16.86 4.06
CA VAL A 185 0.57 -15.85 4.23
C VAL A 185 1.71 -16.21 3.30
N MET A 186 2.25 -15.25 2.54
CA MET A 186 3.40 -15.46 1.66
C MET A 186 4.68 -15.03 2.36
N CYS A 187 5.69 -15.92 2.44
CA CYS A 187 7.02 -15.52 2.86
C CYS A 187 7.71 -14.71 1.76
N SER A 188 8.64 -13.83 2.14
CA SER A 188 9.39 -12.98 1.22
C SER A 188 10.60 -13.69 0.60
N TYR A 189 11.28 -13.01 -0.35
CA TYR A 189 12.47 -13.53 -1.01
C TYR A 189 13.74 -13.44 -0.16
N ASN A 190 13.89 -12.36 0.59
CA ASN A 190 15.12 -11.99 1.29
C ASN A 190 15.46 -12.94 2.44
N ARG A 191 16.67 -12.80 2.95
CA ARG A 191 17.03 -13.35 4.26
C ARG A 191 16.58 -12.40 5.37
N VAL A 192 16.25 -12.97 6.51
CA VAL A 192 16.02 -12.24 7.76
C VAL A 192 17.09 -12.71 8.74
N ASN A 193 17.97 -11.80 9.15
CA ASN A 193 19.10 -12.12 10.02
C ASN A 193 19.91 -13.33 9.53
N GLY A 194 20.21 -13.36 8.21
CA GLY A 194 21.01 -14.40 7.56
C GLY A 194 20.24 -15.65 7.12
N VAL A 195 18.97 -15.85 7.52
CA VAL A 195 18.15 -17.02 7.18
C VAL A 195 17.14 -16.64 6.10
N TYR A 196 17.05 -17.41 5.02
CA TYR A 196 16.03 -17.19 3.99
C TYR A 196 14.63 -17.18 4.57
N ALA A 197 13.78 -16.27 4.12
CA ALA A 197 12.43 -16.15 4.66
C ALA A 197 11.61 -17.42 4.45
N SER A 198 11.86 -18.20 3.39
CA SER A 198 11.27 -19.52 3.16
C SER A 198 11.73 -20.60 4.18
N GLU A 199 12.81 -20.36 4.90
CA GLU A 199 13.41 -21.26 5.89
C GLU A 199 13.34 -20.68 7.32
N TYR A 200 12.65 -19.54 7.51
CA TYR A 200 12.66 -18.76 8.74
C TYR A 200 11.71 -19.33 9.80
N LYS A 201 12.13 -20.47 10.39
CA LYS A 201 11.35 -21.21 11.39
C LYS A 201 10.84 -20.34 12.53
N LYS A 202 11.68 -19.45 13.10
CA LYS A 202 11.27 -18.54 14.20
C LYS A 202 10.09 -17.67 13.78
N GLY A 203 10.14 -17.06 12.60
CA GLY A 203 9.06 -16.25 12.09
C GLY A 203 7.76 -17.04 11.89
N PHE A 204 7.85 -18.25 11.33
CA PHE A 204 6.69 -19.11 11.16
C PHE A 204 6.08 -19.59 12.48
N GLU A 205 6.91 -19.84 13.49
CA GLU A 205 6.43 -20.15 14.84
C GLU A 205 5.70 -18.96 15.47
N ILE A 206 6.18 -17.73 15.28
CA ILE A 206 5.49 -16.50 15.73
C ILE A 206 4.12 -16.39 15.08
N LEU A 207 4.04 -16.51 13.74
CA LEU A 207 2.76 -16.48 13.03
C LEU A 207 1.76 -17.48 13.59
N ARG A 208 2.21 -18.74 13.81
CA ARG A 208 1.32 -19.83 14.22
C ARG A 208 0.99 -19.83 15.72
N LYS A 209 2.01 -19.67 16.57
CA LYS A 209 1.86 -19.87 18.02
C LYS A 209 1.44 -18.58 18.75
N GLU A 210 1.96 -17.43 18.31
CA GLU A 210 1.68 -16.17 18.97
C GLU A 210 0.49 -15.45 18.36
N TYR A 211 0.44 -15.38 16.99
CA TYR A 211 -0.65 -14.69 16.27
C TYR A 211 -1.81 -15.64 15.90
N GLY A 212 -1.71 -16.93 16.21
CA GLY A 212 -2.79 -17.90 16.00
C GLY A 212 -3.14 -18.18 14.53
N PHE A 213 -2.19 -17.96 13.60
CA PHE A 213 -2.43 -18.19 12.19
C PHE A 213 -2.60 -19.68 11.88
N ASP A 214 -3.76 -20.03 11.33
CA ASP A 214 -4.16 -21.42 11.03
C ASP A 214 -4.19 -21.77 9.52
N GLY A 215 -3.93 -20.80 8.64
CA GLY A 215 -3.82 -20.97 7.18
C GLY A 215 -2.49 -21.59 6.75
N ILE A 216 -2.21 -21.60 5.44
CA ILE A 216 -0.91 -22.04 4.91
C ILE A 216 0.10 -20.90 4.84
N ILE A 217 1.38 -21.25 4.97
CA ILE A 217 2.49 -20.41 4.57
C ILE A 217 2.94 -20.87 3.18
N VAL A 218 2.85 -19.98 2.20
CA VAL A 218 3.29 -20.22 0.82
C VAL A 218 4.55 -19.43 0.54
N SER A 219 5.43 -19.96 -0.33
CA SER A 219 6.60 -19.21 -0.79
C SER A 219 6.20 -18.07 -1.71
N ASP A 220 6.98 -17.00 -1.75
CA ASP A 220 7.00 -16.17 -2.95
C ASP A 220 7.53 -16.98 -4.14
N TRP A 221 7.25 -16.52 -5.37
CA TRP A 221 7.49 -17.30 -6.60
C TRP A 221 8.97 -17.51 -6.87
N GLY A 222 9.44 -18.75 -6.59
CA GLY A 222 10.86 -19.10 -6.70
C GLY A 222 11.71 -18.71 -5.49
N ALA A 223 11.10 -18.41 -4.34
CA ALA A 223 11.81 -18.00 -3.10
C ALA A 223 12.39 -19.18 -2.30
N VAL A 224 12.10 -20.42 -2.68
CA VAL A 224 12.64 -21.61 -2.00
C VAL A 224 14.04 -21.90 -2.51
N HIS A 225 14.97 -22.16 -1.60
CA HIS A 225 16.35 -22.55 -1.88
C HIS A 225 16.60 -24.04 -1.57
N ASP A 226 16.01 -24.54 -0.49
CA ASP A 226 15.99 -25.97 -0.12
C ASP A 226 14.58 -26.33 0.36
N ARG A 227 13.91 -27.21 -0.40
CA ARG A 227 12.51 -27.58 -0.11
C ARG A 227 12.38 -28.37 1.19
N THR A 228 13.37 -29.23 1.48
CA THR A 228 13.39 -30.03 2.71
C THR A 228 13.57 -29.15 3.94
N VAL A 229 14.51 -28.21 3.89
CA VAL A 229 14.75 -27.25 4.97
C VAL A 229 13.54 -26.35 5.19
N SER A 230 12.95 -25.84 4.10
CA SER A 230 11.75 -25.00 4.16
C SER A 230 10.55 -25.75 4.77
N ALA A 231 10.30 -27.00 4.39
CA ALA A 231 9.24 -27.83 4.98
C ALA A 231 9.46 -28.06 6.48
N LYS A 232 10.69 -28.35 6.87
CA LYS A 232 11.06 -28.50 8.30
C LYS A 232 10.93 -27.22 9.11
N ALA A 233 11.08 -26.07 8.47
CA ALA A 233 10.84 -24.77 9.07
C ALA A 233 9.34 -24.46 9.22
N GLY A 234 8.47 -25.10 8.43
CA GLY A 234 7.01 -24.93 8.50
C GLY A 234 6.41 -24.22 7.28
N LEU A 235 7.16 -24.07 6.18
CA LEU A 235 6.63 -23.66 4.87
C LEU A 235 5.78 -24.79 4.30
N ASP A 236 4.52 -24.52 3.98
CA ASP A 236 3.57 -25.53 3.54
C ASP A 236 3.65 -25.79 2.03
N LEU A 237 3.56 -24.73 1.24
CA LEU A 237 3.45 -24.81 -0.21
C LEU A 237 4.56 -24.01 -0.90
N GLU A 238 5.30 -24.68 -1.79
CA GLU A 238 6.24 -24.02 -2.70
C GLU A 238 5.53 -23.64 -4.01
N MET A 239 5.72 -22.39 -4.46
CA MET A 239 5.27 -21.90 -5.77
C MET A 239 6.42 -21.25 -6.54
N PRO A 240 6.43 -21.36 -7.87
CA PRO A 240 5.71 -22.36 -8.66
C PRO A 240 6.31 -23.75 -8.51
N TYR A 241 5.77 -24.75 -9.22
CA TYR A 241 6.37 -26.08 -9.25
C TYR A 241 7.84 -26.06 -9.68
N ASN A 242 8.69 -26.77 -8.93
CA ASN A 242 10.09 -26.96 -9.24
C ASN A 242 10.44 -28.46 -9.17
N GLU A 243 10.77 -29.04 -10.32
CA GLU A 243 11.09 -30.49 -10.44
C GLU A 243 12.29 -30.89 -9.59
N GLU A 244 13.36 -30.09 -9.62
CA GLU A 244 14.59 -30.40 -8.87
C GLU A 244 14.33 -30.42 -7.37
N HIS A 245 13.61 -29.41 -6.86
CA HIS A 245 13.24 -29.32 -5.45
C HIS A 245 12.34 -30.49 -5.03
N TYR A 246 11.38 -30.88 -5.88
CA TYR A 246 10.52 -32.03 -5.61
C TYR A 246 11.31 -33.33 -5.53
N GLN A 247 12.21 -33.59 -6.48
CA GLN A 247 13.04 -34.81 -6.49
C GLN A 247 13.99 -34.83 -5.27
N ASN A 248 14.56 -33.72 -4.87
CA ASN A 248 15.38 -33.58 -3.68
C ASN A 248 14.55 -33.89 -2.41
N LEU A 249 13.33 -33.36 -2.30
CA LEU A 249 12.43 -33.62 -1.19
C LEU A 249 12.07 -35.11 -1.08
N VAL A 250 11.74 -35.76 -2.20
CA VAL A 250 11.46 -37.23 -2.27
C VAL A 250 12.66 -38.01 -1.79
N LYS A 251 13.86 -37.67 -2.28
CA LYS A 251 15.11 -38.35 -1.86
C LYS A 251 15.33 -38.16 -0.37
N ASP A 252 15.23 -36.97 0.14
CA ASP A 252 15.46 -36.63 1.56
C ASP A 252 14.43 -37.28 2.49
N TYR A 253 13.20 -37.47 2.03
CA TYR A 253 12.19 -38.24 2.75
C TYR A 253 12.59 -39.74 2.83
N ASN A 254 13.01 -40.33 1.73
CA ASN A 254 13.46 -41.73 1.67
C ASN A 254 14.74 -41.95 2.50
N ASP A 255 15.63 -40.95 2.58
CA ASP A 255 16.84 -40.98 3.38
C ASP A 255 16.57 -40.67 4.88
N GLY A 256 15.32 -40.43 5.27
CA GLY A 256 14.92 -40.11 6.66
C GLY A 256 15.34 -38.75 7.17
N LYS A 257 15.70 -37.80 6.28
CA LYS A 257 16.11 -36.47 6.66
C LYS A 257 14.92 -35.59 7.05
N ILE A 258 13.71 -35.91 6.60
CA ILE A 258 12.45 -35.25 7.03
C ILE A 258 11.48 -36.36 7.45
N SER A 259 10.79 -36.19 8.58
CA SER A 259 9.88 -37.22 9.10
C SER A 259 8.49 -37.15 8.44
N GLU A 260 7.75 -38.28 8.52
CA GLU A 260 6.37 -38.31 8.04
C GLU A 260 5.49 -37.29 8.78
N GLU A 261 5.67 -37.12 10.10
CA GLU A 261 4.89 -36.16 10.91
C GLU A 261 5.11 -34.72 10.45
N GLN A 262 6.32 -34.38 9.99
CA GLN A 262 6.61 -33.04 9.46
C GLN A 262 5.90 -32.79 8.12
N ILE A 263 5.89 -33.80 7.25
CA ILE A 263 5.14 -33.76 5.98
C ILE A 263 3.63 -33.71 6.26
N ASP A 264 3.14 -34.56 7.15
CA ASP A 264 1.72 -34.64 7.51
C ASP A 264 1.19 -33.33 8.07
N ALA A 265 1.98 -32.66 8.88
CA ALA A 265 1.62 -31.33 9.40
C ALA A 265 1.44 -30.27 8.29
N CYS A 266 2.27 -30.29 7.24
CA CYS A 266 2.10 -29.42 6.07
C CYS A 266 0.85 -29.83 5.26
N VAL A 267 0.69 -31.12 4.99
CA VAL A 267 -0.44 -31.66 4.21
C VAL A 267 -1.79 -31.34 4.88
N GLU A 268 -1.91 -31.51 6.20
CA GLU A 268 -3.14 -31.16 6.92
C GLU A 268 -3.53 -29.69 6.73
N ARG A 269 -2.55 -28.77 6.77
CA ARG A 269 -2.79 -27.33 6.53
C ARG A 269 -3.18 -27.07 5.07
N ILE A 270 -2.53 -27.73 4.12
CA ILE A 270 -2.87 -27.62 2.68
C ILE A 270 -4.29 -28.13 2.43
N LEU A 271 -4.68 -29.30 2.97
CA LEU A 271 -6.04 -29.80 2.83
C LEU A 271 -7.08 -28.83 3.39
N ARG A 272 -6.81 -28.28 4.59
CA ARG A 272 -7.67 -27.27 5.21
C ARG A 272 -7.77 -26.02 4.34
N PHE A 273 -6.65 -25.53 3.83
CA PHE A 273 -6.58 -24.38 2.94
C PHE A 273 -7.44 -24.58 1.68
N VAL A 274 -7.26 -25.71 1.00
CA VAL A 274 -8.01 -26.03 -0.22
C VAL A 274 -9.53 -26.04 0.05
N TYR A 275 -9.95 -26.75 1.08
CA TYR A 275 -11.38 -26.84 1.38
C TYR A 275 -11.98 -25.54 1.90
N ARG A 276 -11.26 -24.80 2.75
CA ARG A 276 -11.71 -23.50 3.26
C ARG A 276 -11.85 -22.50 2.12
N SER A 277 -10.90 -22.44 1.19
CA SER A 277 -10.95 -21.54 0.04
C SER A 277 -12.15 -21.81 -0.86
N LYS A 278 -12.46 -23.10 -1.14
CA LYS A 278 -13.69 -23.44 -1.88
C LYS A 278 -14.98 -23.18 -1.10
N GLU A 279 -14.95 -23.29 0.21
CA GLU A 279 -16.11 -22.92 1.05
C GLU A 279 -16.40 -21.43 1.02
N LEU A 280 -15.36 -20.57 0.95
CA LEU A 280 -15.56 -19.11 0.78
C LEU A 280 -16.36 -18.78 -0.47
N GLN A 281 -16.11 -19.46 -1.58
CA GLN A 281 -16.79 -19.22 -2.87
C GLN A 281 -18.20 -19.79 -2.94
N ASN A 282 -18.53 -20.76 -2.05
CA ASN A 282 -19.77 -21.49 -2.16
C ASN A 282 -21.01 -20.59 -2.05
N GLY A 283 -21.81 -20.55 -3.11
CA GLY A 283 -23.03 -19.74 -3.19
C GLY A 283 -22.81 -18.25 -3.37
N LYS A 284 -21.56 -17.80 -3.53
CA LYS A 284 -21.25 -16.40 -3.78
C LYS A 284 -21.66 -15.99 -5.20
N LYS A 285 -22.13 -14.75 -5.29
CA LYS A 285 -22.54 -14.11 -6.55
C LYS A 285 -21.91 -12.72 -6.57
N ARG A 286 -21.67 -12.21 -7.76
CA ARG A 286 -21.21 -10.83 -7.95
C ARG A 286 -22.14 -9.86 -7.26
N LYS A 287 -21.58 -8.91 -6.54
CA LYS A 287 -22.26 -7.83 -5.85
C LYS A 287 -22.46 -6.62 -6.76
N TYR A 288 -21.47 -6.39 -7.63
CA TYR A 288 -21.41 -5.25 -8.54
C TYR A 288 -21.23 -5.70 -10.00
N THR A 289 -21.85 -4.99 -10.93
CA THR A 289 -21.54 -5.11 -12.37
C THR A 289 -20.12 -4.57 -12.64
N ARG A 290 -19.55 -4.89 -13.82
CA ARG A 290 -18.26 -4.35 -14.23
C ARG A 290 -18.28 -2.81 -14.29
N GLU A 291 -19.34 -2.25 -14.82
CA GLU A 291 -19.56 -0.80 -14.92
C GLU A 291 -19.57 -0.14 -13.55
N GLU A 292 -20.27 -0.70 -12.57
CA GLU A 292 -20.27 -0.20 -11.18
C GLU A 292 -18.89 -0.27 -10.54
N ARG A 293 -18.10 -1.32 -10.83
CA ARG A 293 -16.71 -1.43 -10.35
C ARG A 293 -15.81 -0.37 -10.98
N ILE A 294 -15.97 -0.09 -12.27
CA ILE A 294 -15.24 1.00 -12.96
C ILE A 294 -15.65 2.36 -12.37
N GLU A 295 -16.95 2.62 -12.15
CA GLU A 295 -17.40 3.86 -11.50
C GLU A 295 -16.80 4.01 -10.09
N PHE A 296 -16.70 2.90 -9.35
CA PHE A 296 -16.09 2.94 -8.03
C PHE A 296 -14.61 3.33 -8.05
N THR A 297 -13.88 3.08 -9.13
CA THR A 297 -12.46 3.53 -9.22
C THR A 297 -12.35 5.05 -9.12
N GLN A 298 -13.34 5.81 -9.65
CA GLN A 298 -13.41 7.26 -9.46
C GLN A 298 -13.65 7.63 -7.99
N GLU A 299 -14.66 7.01 -7.35
CA GLU A 299 -14.97 7.28 -5.93
C GLU A 299 -13.76 7.01 -5.03
N ALA A 300 -13.06 5.88 -5.27
CA ALA A 300 -11.88 5.51 -4.49
C ALA A 300 -10.73 6.50 -4.67
N GLU A 301 -10.52 6.98 -5.88
CA GLU A 301 -9.50 7.97 -6.18
C GLU A 301 -9.84 9.34 -5.57
N GLU A 302 -11.10 9.80 -5.66
CA GLU A 302 -11.57 11.05 -5.04
C GLU A 302 -11.36 11.06 -3.52
N GLU A 303 -11.51 9.91 -2.85
CA GLU A 303 -11.21 9.74 -1.42
C GLU A 303 -9.73 9.82 -1.09
N ALA A 304 -8.85 9.57 -2.06
CA ALA A 304 -7.44 9.32 -1.88
C ALA A 304 -6.52 10.45 -2.38
N ILE A 305 -6.98 11.26 -3.34
CA ILE A 305 -6.21 12.42 -3.85
C ILE A 305 -5.83 13.36 -2.72
N VAL A 306 -4.54 13.72 -2.67
CA VAL A 306 -3.98 14.60 -1.64
C VAL A 306 -3.62 15.97 -2.23
N LEU A 307 -4.24 17.03 -1.73
CA LEU A 307 -3.83 18.40 -2.03
C LEU A 307 -2.62 18.76 -1.16
N LEU A 308 -1.43 18.86 -1.75
CA LEU A 308 -0.18 19.12 -1.02
C LEU A 308 0.11 20.61 -0.86
N LYS A 309 -0.21 21.40 -1.87
CA LYS A 309 -0.04 22.86 -1.86
C LYS A 309 -1.18 23.52 -2.61
N ASN A 310 -1.64 24.68 -2.13
CA ASN A 310 -2.60 25.52 -2.85
C ASN A 310 -2.51 26.98 -2.37
N ASP A 311 -1.98 27.83 -3.22
CA ASP A 311 -1.90 29.28 -3.02
C ASP A 311 -3.13 29.96 -3.68
N ASP A 312 -4.33 29.48 -3.33
CA ASP A 312 -5.65 29.97 -3.77
C ASP A 312 -5.93 29.86 -5.30
N VAL A 313 -5.15 29.07 -6.04
CA VAL A 313 -5.39 28.83 -7.47
C VAL A 313 -6.46 27.75 -7.71
N LEU A 314 -6.63 26.83 -6.77
CA LEU A 314 -7.67 25.78 -6.81
C LEU A 314 -8.76 26.08 -5.78
N PRO A 315 -10.05 25.76 -6.06
CA PRO A 315 -10.53 25.12 -7.30
C PRO A 315 -10.56 26.08 -8.51
N LEU A 316 -10.40 25.47 -9.71
CA LEU A 316 -10.38 26.20 -10.99
C LEU A 316 -11.69 26.95 -11.23
N LYS A 317 -11.61 28.21 -11.64
CA LYS A 317 -12.78 29.02 -12.05
C LYS A 317 -13.09 28.79 -13.53
N LYS A 318 -14.37 28.60 -13.85
CA LYS A 318 -14.84 28.22 -15.21
C LYS A 318 -14.50 29.22 -16.33
N ASP A 319 -14.28 30.48 -16.01
CA ASP A 319 -13.98 31.56 -16.95
C ASP A 319 -12.51 31.67 -17.34
N LYS A 320 -11.66 30.82 -16.75
CA LYS A 320 -10.21 30.87 -16.94
C LYS A 320 -9.76 30.02 -18.13
N SER A 321 -8.82 30.55 -18.92
CA SER A 321 -8.11 29.79 -19.94
C SER A 321 -7.01 28.92 -19.30
N ILE A 322 -6.79 27.73 -19.86
CA ILE A 322 -5.87 26.72 -19.29
C ILE A 322 -4.85 26.30 -20.35
N ALA A 323 -3.56 26.34 -19.99
CA ALA A 323 -2.54 25.56 -20.65
C ALA A 323 -2.35 24.24 -19.89
N MET A 324 -2.25 23.13 -20.61
CA MET A 324 -1.94 21.81 -20.05
C MET A 324 -0.71 21.25 -20.75
N CYS A 325 0.19 20.63 -19.99
CA CYS A 325 1.33 19.93 -20.59
C CYS A 325 1.72 18.67 -19.78
N GLY A 326 2.52 17.82 -20.43
CA GLY A 326 3.03 16.57 -19.89
C GLY A 326 2.32 15.32 -20.40
N TRP A 327 3.08 14.24 -20.52
CA TRP A 327 2.58 12.94 -21.03
C TRP A 327 1.49 12.35 -20.16
N TYR A 328 1.61 12.52 -18.84
CA TYR A 328 0.65 12.03 -17.86
C TYR A 328 -0.75 12.66 -17.99
N ALA A 329 -0.88 13.75 -18.76
CA ALA A 329 -2.20 14.30 -19.11
C ALA A 329 -3.01 13.39 -20.06
N ARG A 330 -2.34 12.59 -20.88
CA ARG A 330 -2.98 11.79 -21.93
C ARG A 330 -2.40 10.38 -22.01
N PRO A 331 -2.39 9.59 -20.94
CA PRO A 331 -1.81 8.25 -20.97
C PRO A 331 -2.44 7.37 -22.07
N CYS A 332 -3.74 7.49 -22.35
CA CYS A 332 -4.41 6.76 -23.44
C CYS A 332 -3.79 7.02 -24.83
N ALA A 333 -3.29 8.21 -25.09
CA ALA A 333 -2.68 8.56 -26.38
C ALA A 333 -1.30 7.90 -26.56
N TYR A 334 -0.67 7.49 -25.48
CA TYR A 334 0.70 6.97 -25.44
C TYR A 334 0.78 5.49 -25.04
N GLU A 335 -0.32 4.83 -24.72
CA GLU A 335 -0.38 3.42 -24.31
C GLU A 335 0.34 2.45 -25.25
N ARG A 336 0.31 2.70 -26.56
CA ARG A 336 1.04 1.88 -27.54
C ARG A 336 2.56 1.98 -27.39
N LYS A 337 3.06 3.09 -26.83
CA LYS A 337 4.49 3.35 -26.61
C LYS A 337 4.92 3.07 -25.20
N ASN A 338 4.04 3.32 -24.24
CA ASN A 338 4.27 3.09 -22.82
C ASN A 338 2.93 2.74 -22.11
N PRO A 339 2.49 1.47 -22.15
CA PRO A 339 1.19 1.05 -21.60
C PRO A 339 1.12 1.14 -20.07
N GLU A 340 2.24 1.42 -19.40
CA GLU A 340 2.40 1.40 -17.95
C GLU A 340 2.75 2.77 -17.36
N LEU A 341 2.37 3.83 -18.07
CA LEU A 341 2.76 5.20 -17.72
C LEU A 341 2.25 5.65 -16.33
N VAL A 342 1.04 5.25 -15.95
CA VAL A 342 0.40 5.66 -14.70
C VAL A 342 0.05 4.47 -13.80
N CYS A 343 0.92 3.48 -13.76
CA CYS A 343 0.83 2.31 -12.88
C CYS A 343 2.22 1.87 -12.42
N GLY A 344 2.28 1.04 -11.40
CA GLY A 344 3.49 0.33 -11.02
C GLY A 344 3.69 -0.94 -11.84
N GLY A 345 4.95 -1.39 -11.96
CA GLY A 345 5.33 -2.55 -12.74
C GLY A 345 5.35 -3.87 -11.96
N GLY A 346 5.60 -4.98 -12.66
CA GLY A 346 5.70 -6.32 -12.07
C GLY A 346 4.34 -6.94 -11.76
N SER A 347 4.17 -7.48 -10.56
CA SER A 347 2.92 -8.10 -10.09
C SER A 347 1.72 -7.13 -10.01
N GLY A 348 1.99 -5.82 -10.01
CA GLY A 348 0.95 -4.78 -10.07
C GLY A 348 0.30 -4.58 -11.42
N ARG A 349 0.80 -5.24 -12.46
CA ARG A 349 0.33 -5.05 -13.85
C ARG A 349 -1.08 -5.60 -14.05
N VAL A 350 -1.96 -4.78 -14.62
CA VAL A 350 -3.32 -5.13 -15.02
C VAL A 350 -3.56 -4.79 -16.48
N GLN A 351 -4.18 -5.69 -17.24
CA GLN A 351 -4.63 -5.40 -18.59
C GLN A 351 -6.06 -4.83 -18.56
N ARG A 352 -6.27 -3.71 -19.24
CA ARG A 352 -7.53 -2.98 -19.28
C ARG A 352 -8.22 -3.13 -20.61
N LEU A 353 -9.56 -3.20 -20.62
CA LEU A 353 -10.38 -3.03 -21.84
C LEU A 353 -10.56 -1.55 -22.18
N THR A 354 -10.77 -0.75 -21.14
CA THR A 354 -11.00 0.68 -21.27
C THR A 354 -9.64 1.38 -21.39
N PRO A 355 -9.43 2.22 -22.44
CA PRO A 355 -8.24 3.05 -22.50
C PRO A 355 -8.09 3.88 -21.23
N MET A 356 -6.86 4.17 -20.82
CA MET A 356 -6.63 5.15 -19.77
C MET A 356 -7.26 6.49 -20.17
N PHE A 357 -7.49 7.31 -19.16
CA PHE A 357 -8.11 8.63 -19.31
C PHE A 357 -7.32 9.57 -20.24
N ASP A 358 -8.04 10.55 -20.79
CA ASP A 358 -7.51 11.69 -21.53
C ASP A 358 -7.93 12.97 -20.81
N MET A 359 -7.01 13.58 -20.03
CA MET A 359 -7.31 14.79 -19.28
C MET A 359 -7.71 15.97 -20.19
N LEU A 360 -7.20 16.01 -21.40
CA LEU A 360 -7.57 17.08 -22.34
C LEU A 360 -9.06 17.00 -22.71
N GLU A 361 -9.56 15.81 -23.01
CA GLU A 361 -10.98 15.60 -23.31
C GLU A 361 -11.86 15.80 -22.07
N ILE A 362 -11.42 15.25 -20.93
CA ILE A 362 -12.13 15.38 -19.64
C ILE A 362 -12.23 16.86 -19.26
N MET A 363 -11.12 17.60 -19.26
CA MET A 363 -11.12 19.01 -18.86
C MET A 363 -11.92 19.89 -19.83
N ARG A 364 -11.94 19.60 -21.13
CA ARG A 364 -12.82 20.28 -22.08
C ARG A 364 -14.29 20.08 -21.75
N ARG A 365 -14.67 18.90 -21.31
CA ARG A 365 -16.05 18.57 -20.90
C ARG A 365 -16.40 19.21 -19.55
N GLU A 366 -15.51 19.12 -18.55
CA GLU A 366 -15.79 19.47 -17.17
C GLU A 366 -15.60 20.94 -16.83
N HIS A 367 -14.52 21.54 -17.37
CA HIS A 367 -14.22 22.96 -17.15
C HIS A 367 -14.88 23.83 -18.21
N GLY A 368 -14.79 23.43 -19.45
CA GLY A 368 -15.24 24.22 -20.61
C GLY A 368 -14.36 25.44 -20.84
N GLY A 369 -14.06 25.97 -21.82
CA GLY A 369 -13.18 27.11 -22.02
C GLY A 369 -12.05 26.80 -22.99
N ASN A 370 -11.13 27.76 -23.15
CA ASN A 370 -9.99 27.60 -24.04
C ASN A 370 -8.91 26.80 -23.33
N ILE A 371 -8.62 25.57 -23.84
CA ILE A 371 -7.59 24.70 -23.31
C ILE A 371 -6.56 24.44 -24.39
N LEU A 372 -5.33 24.87 -24.16
CA LEU A 372 -4.16 24.58 -24.97
C LEU A 372 -3.46 23.35 -24.41
N PHE A 373 -2.88 22.51 -25.26
CA PHE A 373 -2.15 21.32 -24.83
C PHE A 373 -0.84 21.15 -25.62
N GLU A 374 0.22 20.75 -24.89
CA GLU A 374 1.51 20.35 -25.46
C GLU A 374 2.12 19.19 -24.64
N PRO A 375 2.55 18.07 -25.24
CA PRO A 375 3.20 16.97 -24.52
C PRO A 375 4.43 17.38 -23.72
N ALA A 376 5.22 18.31 -24.23
CA ALA A 376 6.43 18.94 -23.64
C ALA A 376 7.61 18.00 -23.36
N PHE A 377 7.40 16.81 -22.87
CA PHE A 377 8.44 15.81 -22.56
C PHE A 377 7.89 14.39 -22.75
N SER A 378 8.80 13.42 -22.96
CA SER A 378 8.51 11.99 -22.84
C SER A 378 9.20 11.43 -21.60
N ASP A 379 8.70 10.32 -21.08
CA ASP A 379 9.15 9.80 -19.80
C ASP A 379 10.20 8.66 -19.92
N ASN A 380 10.35 8.10 -21.10
CA ASN A 380 11.17 6.90 -21.30
C ASN A 380 12.52 7.16 -21.98
N GLY A 381 12.95 8.42 -22.07
CA GLY A 381 14.27 8.79 -22.64
C GLY A 381 14.47 8.41 -24.11
N THR A 382 13.40 7.98 -24.80
CA THR A 382 13.41 7.64 -26.21
C THR A 382 12.85 8.79 -27.02
N ASP A 383 13.69 9.35 -27.87
CA ASP A 383 13.38 10.28 -28.95
C ASP A 383 12.39 11.42 -28.60
N ASP A 384 12.86 12.36 -27.78
CA ASP A 384 12.17 13.63 -27.47
C ASP A 384 12.08 14.60 -28.70
N SER A 385 12.49 14.13 -29.87
CA SER A 385 12.58 14.96 -31.09
C SER A 385 11.25 15.57 -31.54
N PHE A 386 10.12 15.01 -31.06
CA PHE A 386 8.76 15.52 -31.36
C PHE A 386 8.20 16.44 -30.27
N MET A 387 8.90 16.58 -29.15
CA MET A 387 8.49 17.38 -28.01
C MET A 387 9.00 18.80 -28.17
N ILE A 388 8.14 19.78 -27.94
CA ILE A 388 8.49 21.18 -28.06
C ILE A 388 8.29 21.87 -26.69
N PRO A 389 9.23 21.71 -25.75
CA PRO A 389 9.12 22.34 -24.42
C PRO A 389 8.84 23.85 -24.50
N ALA A 390 9.47 24.54 -25.44
CA ALA A 390 9.23 25.97 -25.68
C ALA A 390 7.77 26.31 -25.95
N LYS A 391 7.04 25.43 -26.67
CA LYS A 391 5.61 25.65 -26.95
C LYS A 391 4.75 25.48 -25.70
N ALA A 392 5.14 24.59 -24.77
CA ALA A 392 4.47 24.51 -23.47
C ALA A 392 4.63 25.82 -22.67
N VAL A 393 5.82 26.42 -22.73
CA VAL A 393 6.10 27.73 -22.10
C VAL A 393 5.28 28.85 -22.78
N ASP A 394 5.22 28.87 -24.12
CA ASP A 394 4.41 29.84 -24.85
C ASP A 394 2.92 29.71 -24.51
N ASN A 395 2.40 28.48 -24.43
CA ASN A 395 1.01 28.20 -24.03
C ASN A 395 0.74 28.67 -22.60
N ALA A 396 1.67 28.39 -21.67
CA ALA A 396 1.58 28.84 -20.27
C ALA A 396 1.55 30.36 -20.16
N ALA A 397 2.38 31.07 -20.94
CA ALA A 397 2.48 32.52 -20.91
C ALA A 397 1.20 33.25 -21.36
N VAL A 398 0.38 32.63 -22.23
CA VAL A 398 -0.87 33.22 -22.77
C VAL A 398 -2.14 32.72 -22.09
N SER A 399 -2.03 31.83 -21.10
CA SER A 399 -3.17 31.27 -20.37
C SER A 399 -3.27 31.83 -18.96
N ASP A 400 -4.48 31.86 -18.40
CA ASP A 400 -4.68 32.27 -17.00
C ASP A 400 -4.07 31.29 -16.00
N ILE A 401 -4.12 30.01 -16.33
CA ILE A 401 -3.66 28.92 -15.49
C ILE A 401 -2.84 27.92 -16.33
N ASN A 402 -1.77 27.41 -15.76
CA ASN A 402 -0.97 26.34 -16.33
C ASN A 402 -1.05 25.08 -15.47
N ILE A 403 -1.25 23.90 -16.09
CA ILE A 403 -1.29 22.61 -15.36
C ILE A 403 -0.26 21.68 -15.99
N VAL A 404 0.74 21.26 -15.19
CA VAL A 404 1.77 20.31 -15.57
C VAL A 404 1.43 18.95 -15.00
N PHE A 405 1.29 17.93 -15.85
CA PHE A 405 1.07 16.54 -15.46
C PHE A 405 2.41 15.79 -15.53
N ALA A 406 2.97 15.52 -14.35
CA ALA A 406 4.30 14.92 -14.20
C ALA A 406 4.25 13.71 -13.26
N GLY A 407 5.24 12.84 -13.32
CA GLY A 407 5.28 11.69 -12.42
C GLY A 407 6.30 10.62 -12.79
N THR A 408 6.07 9.47 -12.19
CA THR A 408 6.79 8.22 -12.40
C THR A 408 5.85 7.17 -13.03
N GLY A 409 6.37 6.02 -13.40
CA GLY A 409 5.57 4.91 -13.95
C GLY A 409 6.30 3.60 -13.76
N ALA A 410 5.80 2.52 -14.34
CA ALA A 410 6.34 1.17 -14.19
C ALA A 410 7.82 1.02 -14.61
N HIS A 411 8.33 1.94 -15.41
CA HIS A 411 9.75 1.98 -15.80
C HIS A 411 10.67 2.57 -14.71
N ILE A 412 10.09 3.21 -13.68
CA ILE A 412 10.79 3.78 -12.53
C ILE A 412 10.40 3.05 -11.24
N GLU A 413 9.12 2.70 -11.07
CA GLU A 413 8.58 2.03 -9.89
C GLU A 413 8.04 0.66 -10.27
N SER A 414 8.76 -0.41 -9.94
CA SER A 414 8.41 -1.77 -10.33
C SER A 414 8.94 -2.79 -9.34
N GLU A 415 8.28 -3.92 -9.29
CA GLU A 415 8.90 -5.14 -8.79
C GLU A 415 10.14 -5.47 -9.63
N GLY A 416 11.22 -5.88 -8.95
CA GLY A 416 12.48 -6.33 -9.54
C GLY A 416 13.59 -5.28 -9.57
N PHE A 417 13.29 -4.01 -9.35
CA PHE A 417 14.31 -2.95 -9.23
C PHE A 417 13.84 -1.77 -8.38
N ASP A 418 14.78 -1.07 -7.78
CA ASP A 418 14.55 0.14 -7.00
C ASP A 418 14.76 1.40 -7.85
N ARG A 419 14.11 2.49 -7.45
CA ARG A 419 14.34 3.83 -8.01
C ARG A 419 15.80 4.24 -7.80
N GLN A 420 16.35 4.97 -8.76
CA GLN A 420 17.72 5.50 -8.66
C GLN A 420 17.79 6.84 -7.92
N THR A 421 16.67 7.57 -7.88
CA THR A 421 16.56 8.89 -7.26
C THR A 421 15.10 9.14 -6.87
N MET A 422 14.90 10.05 -5.92
CA MET A 422 13.57 10.58 -5.60
C MET A 422 13.10 11.66 -6.59
N LYS A 423 13.98 12.18 -7.47
CA LYS A 423 13.62 13.26 -8.40
C LYS A 423 12.80 12.75 -9.56
N LEU A 424 12.04 13.65 -10.16
CA LEU A 424 11.51 13.48 -11.50
C LEU A 424 12.66 13.55 -12.53
N SER A 425 12.38 13.23 -13.81
CA SER A 425 13.37 13.42 -14.85
C SER A 425 13.71 14.91 -15.03
N ASP A 426 14.94 15.19 -15.47
CA ASP A 426 15.39 16.57 -15.72
C ASP A 426 14.45 17.31 -16.68
N ALA A 427 13.89 16.60 -17.66
CA ALA A 427 12.94 17.18 -18.63
C ALA A 427 11.62 17.60 -17.95
N GLN A 428 11.10 16.80 -17.02
CA GLN A 428 9.90 17.12 -16.24
C GLN A 428 10.15 18.31 -15.31
N GLU A 429 11.21 18.27 -14.52
CA GLU A 429 11.56 19.37 -13.60
C GLU A 429 11.80 20.68 -14.33
N ARG A 430 12.52 20.64 -15.46
CA ARG A 430 12.75 21.81 -16.31
C ARG A 430 11.43 22.38 -16.84
N THR A 431 10.51 21.53 -17.35
CA THR A 431 9.22 21.97 -17.84
C THR A 431 8.39 22.63 -16.76
N ILE A 432 8.38 22.06 -15.53
CA ILE A 432 7.71 22.68 -14.37
C ILE A 432 8.30 24.07 -14.09
N ILE A 433 9.61 24.18 -14.01
CA ILE A 433 10.32 25.45 -13.69
C ILE A 433 10.10 26.49 -14.79
N ASP A 434 10.27 26.11 -16.05
CA ASP A 434 10.21 27.04 -17.18
C ASP A 434 8.77 27.57 -17.36
N THR A 435 7.76 26.72 -17.26
CA THR A 435 6.34 27.14 -17.34
C THR A 435 5.92 27.98 -16.14
N ALA A 436 6.37 27.63 -14.91
CA ALA A 436 6.11 28.41 -13.72
C ALA A 436 6.79 29.80 -13.76
N SER A 437 7.92 29.92 -14.47
CA SER A 437 8.62 31.22 -14.60
C SER A 437 7.83 32.25 -15.40
N VAL A 438 6.89 31.83 -16.26
CA VAL A 438 6.04 32.70 -17.08
C VAL A 438 4.58 32.73 -16.66
N ASN A 439 4.18 31.82 -15.75
CA ASN A 439 2.82 31.76 -15.22
C ASN A 439 2.84 31.36 -13.75
N GLU A 440 2.62 32.34 -12.85
CA GLU A 440 2.60 32.11 -11.39
C GLU A 440 1.48 31.18 -10.93
N ASN A 441 0.39 31.05 -11.71
CA ASN A 441 -0.73 30.13 -11.46
C ASN A 441 -0.45 28.73 -11.99
N THR A 442 0.77 28.23 -11.83
CA THR A 442 1.13 26.87 -12.25
C THR A 442 0.73 25.85 -11.20
N VAL A 443 -0.02 24.84 -11.64
CA VAL A 443 -0.47 23.68 -10.86
C VAL A 443 0.30 22.45 -11.34
N VAL A 444 0.82 21.63 -10.43
CA VAL A 444 1.40 20.33 -10.76
C VAL A 444 0.46 19.22 -10.30
N VAL A 445 0.08 18.34 -11.21
CA VAL A 445 -0.61 17.06 -10.92
C VAL A 445 0.45 15.96 -10.95
N LEU A 446 0.71 15.36 -9.79
CA LEU A 446 1.84 14.46 -9.58
C LEU A 446 1.40 13.00 -9.48
N PHE A 447 1.89 12.16 -10.38
CA PHE A 447 1.68 10.71 -10.43
C PHE A 447 2.93 10.00 -9.91
N ALA A 448 2.85 9.38 -8.73
CA ALA A 448 3.97 8.62 -8.17
C ALA A 448 3.49 7.67 -7.08
N GLY A 449 4.06 6.47 -7.01
CA GLY A 449 3.75 5.47 -5.97
C GLY A 449 4.54 5.66 -4.67
N ALA A 450 5.50 6.61 -4.66
CA ALA A 450 6.36 6.93 -3.52
C ALA A 450 6.74 8.42 -3.51
N PRO A 451 7.35 8.95 -2.43
CA PRO A 451 7.74 10.35 -2.33
C PRO A 451 8.64 10.82 -3.47
N VAL A 452 8.44 12.07 -3.88
CA VAL A 452 9.22 12.77 -4.89
C VAL A 452 9.93 13.96 -4.25
N ASP A 453 11.22 14.15 -4.58
CA ASP A 453 11.96 15.37 -4.24
C ASP A 453 11.45 16.54 -5.08
N MET A 454 10.79 17.48 -4.44
CA MET A 454 10.23 18.68 -5.07
C MET A 454 11.02 19.95 -4.72
N SER A 455 12.15 19.81 -4.01
CA SER A 455 12.92 20.94 -3.46
C SER A 455 13.35 21.96 -4.52
N GLY A 456 13.57 21.50 -5.77
CA GLY A 456 13.97 22.36 -6.89
C GLY A 456 12.86 23.26 -7.46
N TRP A 457 11.56 22.94 -7.20
CA TRP A 457 10.46 23.59 -7.90
C TRP A 457 9.22 23.89 -7.05
N ILE A 458 9.06 23.31 -5.86
CA ILE A 458 7.84 23.45 -5.03
C ILE A 458 7.48 24.93 -4.73
N ASP A 459 8.48 25.76 -4.50
CA ASP A 459 8.28 27.20 -4.19
C ASP A 459 7.91 28.05 -5.42
N LYS A 460 8.01 27.47 -6.62
CA LYS A 460 7.74 28.17 -7.90
C LYS A 460 6.33 27.94 -8.41
N VAL A 461 5.60 26.96 -7.87
CA VAL A 461 4.26 26.57 -8.34
C VAL A 461 3.21 26.96 -7.31
N ALA A 462 2.00 27.30 -7.78
CA ALA A 462 0.89 27.71 -6.92
C ALA A 462 0.18 26.55 -6.23
N ALA A 463 0.12 25.36 -6.88
CA ALA A 463 -0.51 24.19 -6.27
C ALA A 463 0.16 22.89 -6.70
N VAL A 464 0.04 21.88 -5.83
CA VAL A 464 0.46 20.48 -6.10
C VAL A 464 -0.66 19.55 -5.66
N VAL A 465 -1.12 18.70 -6.58
CA VAL A 465 -2.13 17.68 -6.37
C VAL A 465 -1.48 16.32 -6.57
N TYR A 466 -1.38 15.52 -5.52
CA TYR A 466 -0.78 14.19 -5.56
C TYR A 466 -1.86 13.13 -5.80
N VAL A 467 -1.71 12.37 -6.88
CA VAL A 467 -2.71 11.44 -7.39
C VAL A 467 -2.20 9.99 -7.47
N GLY A 468 -0.99 9.73 -7.04
CA GLY A 468 -0.39 8.38 -7.02
C GLY A 468 -0.52 7.64 -8.35
N PHE A 469 -0.89 6.36 -8.30
CA PHE A 469 -1.26 5.58 -9.50
C PHE A 469 -2.77 5.32 -9.45
N PRO A 470 -3.55 6.04 -10.28
CA PRO A 470 -5.01 6.00 -10.25
C PRO A 470 -5.60 4.80 -11.00
N GLY A 471 -6.87 4.51 -10.71
CA GLY A 471 -7.66 3.52 -11.45
C GLY A 471 -8.18 4.01 -12.81
N GLU A 472 -9.06 3.21 -13.43
CA GLU A 472 -9.58 3.48 -14.79
C GLU A 472 -10.24 4.86 -14.92
N LYS A 473 -10.98 5.32 -13.91
CA LYS A 473 -11.62 6.65 -13.88
C LYS A 473 -10.85 7.70 -13.05
N GLY A 474 -9.55 7.52 -12.91
CA GLY A 474 -8.71 8.49 -12.21
C GLY A 474 -8.73 9.89 -12.83
N GLY A 475 -8.88 9.99 -14.14
CA GLY A 475 -8.97 11.27 -14.82
C GLY A 475 -10.20 12.09 -14.41
N GLU A 476 -11.36 11.46 -14.29
CA GLU A 476 -12.59 12.07 -13.80
C GLU A 476 -12.43 12.56 -12.35
N ALA A 477 -11.82 11.73 -11.49
CA ALA A 477 -11.54 12.09 -10.11
C ALA A 477 -10.62 13.31 -10.01
N ILE A 478 -9.53 13.33 -10.79
CA ILE A 478 -8.60 14.46 -10.86
C ILE A 478 -9.33 15.73 -11.29
N ALA A 479 -10.13 15.66 -12.36
CA ALA A 479 -10.89 16.80 -12.87
C ALA A 479 -11.90 17.31 -11.82
N ASN A 480 -12.58 16.42 -11.09
CA ASN A 480 -13.52 16.79 -10.05
C ASN A 480 -12.85 17.54 -8.89
N VAL A 481 -11.65 17.10 -8.50
CA VAL A 481 -10.86 17.84 -7.48
C VAL A 481 -10.39 19.17 -8.04
N LEU A 482 -9.79 19.22 -9.23
CA LEU A 482 -9.30 20.48 -9.82
C LEU A 482 -10.42 21.51 -9.98
N THR A 483 -11.63 21.10 -10.37
CA THR A 483 -12.77 22.00 -10.60
C THR A 483 -13.61 22.28 -9.34
N GLY A 484 -13.26 21.68 -8.20
CA GLY A 484 -13.98 21.84 -6.94
C GLY A 484 -15.33 21.13 -6.86
N LYS A 485 -15.66 20.24 -7.78
CA LYS A 485 -16.82 19.35 -7.66
C LYS A 485 -16.69 18.40 -6.48
N VAL A 486 -15.45 18.00 -6.18
CA VAL A 486 -15.06 17.23 -5.02
C VAL A 486 -14.05 18.00 -4.20
N ASN A 487 -14.29 18.10 -2.92
CA ASN A 487 -13.36 18.69 -1.96
C ASN A 487 -12.32 17.65 -1.59
N PRO A 488 -11.00 17.85 -1.86
CA PRO A 488 -9.96 16.90 -1.54
C PRO A 488 -9.94 16.58 -0.05
N SER A 489 -9.76 15.31 0.28
CA SER A 489 -9.80 14.84 1.66
C SER A 489 -8.79 13.73 1.96
N GLY A 490 -8.00 13.31 0.97
CA GLY A 490 -6.90 12.38 1.15
C GLY A 490 -5.78 12.98 1.99
N LYS A 491 -5.07 12.12 2.74
CA LYS A 491 -3.88 12.51 3.51
C LYS A 491 -2.77 11.49 3.30
N LEU A 492 -1.52 11.97 3.27
CA LEU A 492 -0.35 11.12 3.02
C LEU A 492 -0.26 9.96 4.00
N SER A 493 -0.08 8.77 3.49
CA SER A 493 0.19 7.56 4.28
C SER A 493 1.69 7.33 4.55
N GLU A 494 2.52 8.27 4.11
CA GLU A 494 3.97 8.30 4.32
C GLU A 494 4.49 9.73 4.33
N THR A 495 5.62 9.94 4.98
CA THR A 495 6.31 11.24 5.01
C THR A 495 6.99 11.52 3.67
N PHE A 496 6.90 12.75 3.17
CA PHE A 496 7.70 13.23 2.05
C PHE A 496 8.92 13.97 2.59
N PRO A 497 10.12 13.38 2.60
CA PRO A 497 11.34 14.07 3.01
C PRO A 497 11.70 15.17 2.00
N ILE A 498 12.56 16.09 2.39
CA ILE A 498 13.07 17.13 1.48
C ILE A 498 14.01 16.52 0.46
N SER A 499 14.92 15.64 0.91
CA SER A 499 15.85 14.90 0.05
C SER A 499 15.98 13.46 0.51
N PHE A 500 16.61 12.63 -0.32
CA PHE A 500 16.91 11.23 0.02
C PHE A 500 17.85 11.13 1.23
N GLU A 501 18.81 12.01 1.31
CA GLU A 501 19.83 12.06 2.36
C GLU A 501 19.23 12.33 3.75
N ASP A 502 18.06 12.94 3.81
CA ASP A 502 17.32 13.18 5.06
C ASP A 502 16.58 11.94 5.59
N THR A 503 16.56 10.85 4.82
CA THR A 503 15.82 9.64 5.23
C THR A 503 16.63 8.80 6.22
N PRO A 504 15.98 8.15 7.19
CA PRO A 504 16.69 7.32 8.18
C PRO A 504 17.43 6.14 7.55
N ALA A 505 16.98 5.66 6.40
CA ALA A 505 17.53 4.53 5.69
C ALA A 505 18.43 4.94 4.49
N ALA A 506 18.90 6.18 4.41
CA ALA A 506 19.74 6.64 3.30
C ALA A 506 21.11 5.94 3.27
N THR A 507 21.66 5.65 4.44
CA THR A 507 22.96 4.98 4.54
C THR A 507 22.80 3.47 4.38
N GLY A 508 23.50 2.88 3.39
CA GLY A 508 23.53 1.42 3.18
C GLY A 508 22.32 0.82 2.49
N TYR A 509 21.39 1.64 1.98
CA TYR A 509 20.29 1.16 1.16
C TYR A 509 20.82 0.63 -0.18
N ALA A 510 20.38 -0.59 -0.54
CA ALA A 510 20.71 -1.26 -1.81
C ALA A 510 22.21 -1.43 -2.13
N ASP A 511 23.10 -1.27 -1.16
CA ASP A 511 24.56 -1.20 -1.39
C ASP A 511 25.32 -2.47 -1.00
N SER A 512 24.70 -3.44 -0.34
CA SER A 512 25.39 -4.62 0.15
C SER A 512 24.55 -5.89 0.10
N LYS A 513 25.17 -7.06 0.38
CA LYS A 513 24.45 -8.32 0.63
C LYS A 513 23.67 -8.31 1.95
N ILE A 514 23.96 -7.34 2.81
CA ILE A 514 23.32 -7.17 4.12
C ILE A 514 22.83 -5.73 4.23
N THR A 515 21.52 -5.56 4.32
CA THR A 515 20.92 -4.29 4.68
C THR A 515 20.66 -4.28 6.18
N ARG A 516 21.34 -3.40 6.90
CA ARG A 516 21.11 -3.20 8.32
C ARG A 516 19.96 -2.23 8.54
N TYR A 517 19.11 -2.57 9.48
CA TYR A 517 17.99 -1.74 9.90
C TYR A 517 18.36 -1.00 11.17
N ASP A 518 19.49 -0.25 11.09
CA ASP A 518 20.11 0.43 12.24
C ASP A 518 19.24 1.58 12.79
N GLU A 519 18.28 2.07 12.01
CA GLU A 519 17.29 3.06 12.43
C GLU A 519 16.30 2.50 13.47
N GLY A 520 16.17 1.18 13.56
CA GLY A 520 15.33 0.51 14.56
C GLY A 520 13.86 0.94 14.46
N LEU A 521 13.31 1.47 15.57
CA LEU A 521 11.92 1.93 15.63
C LEU A 521 11.68 3.27 14.89
N ASP A 522 12.75 3.96 14.52
CA ASP A 522 12.68 5.31 13.93
C ASP A 522 12.47 5.26 12.41
N ILE A 523 11.32 4.77 12.00
CA ILE A 523 10.85 4.72 10.61
C ILE A 523 9.88 5.86 10.35
N GLY A 524 10.00 6.50 9.15
CA GLY A 524 9.09 7.53 8.69
C GLY A 524 8.94 8.66 9.70
N TYR A 525 7.71 9.11 9.98
CA TYR A 525 7.46 10.23 10.89
C TYR A 525 8.03 10.01 12.30
N ARG A 526 8.22 8.75 12.75
CA ARG A 526 8.84 8.47 14.05
C ARG A 526 10.25 9.04 14.11
N TYR A 527 11.02 8.89 13.04
CA TYR A 527 12.37 9.46 12.91
C TYR A 527 12.31 10.99 12.87
N TYR A 528 11.55 11.55 11.95
CA TYR A 528 11.53 13.00 11.73
C TYR A 528 11.00 13.76 12.93
N ASP A 529 10.06 13.20 13.68
CA ASP A 529 9.53 13.80 14.91
C ASP A 529 10.48 13.66 16.10
N THR A 530 11.17 12.52 16.22
CA THR A 530 12.09 12.25 17.33
C THR A 530 13.35 13.11 17.25
N TYR A 531 13.92 13.25 16.06
CA TYR A 531 15.16 13.99 15.85
C TYR A 531 14.97 15.44 15.36
N GLY A 532 13.72 15.85 15.14
CA GLY A 532 13.40 17.21 14.69
C GLY A 532 13.87 17.49 13.26
N VAL A 533 13.99 16.47 12.43
CA VAL A 533 14.41 16.62 11.03
C VAL A 533 13.26 17.25 10.23
N PRO A 534 13.51 18.34 9.48
CA PRO A 534 12.50 18.94 8.63
C PRO A 534 12.08 18.01 7.49
N VAL A 535 10.82 18.11 7.09
CA VAL A 535 10.25 17.34 5.97
C VAL A 535 9.50 18.28 5.04
N LEU A 536 9.36 17.87 3.79
CA LEU A 536 8.58 18.63 2.82
C LEU A 536 7.08 18.56 3.18
N PHE A 537 6.56 17.35 3.37
CA PHE A 537 5.21 17.11 3.87
C PHE A 537 5.22 15.99 4.91
N PRO A 538 4.63 16.23 6.10
CA PRO A 538 4.64 15.23 7.16
C PRO A 538 3.62 14.11 6.91
N PHE A 539 3.81 12.98 7.54
CA PHE A 539 2.85 11.88 7.60
C PHE A 539 1.46 12.38 8.02
N GLY A 540 0.43 11.93 7.33
CA GLY A 540 -0.95 12.32 7.58
C GLY A 540 -1.31 13.73 7.06
N PHE A 541 -0.44 14.40 6.31
CA PHE A 541 -0.70 15.72 5.74
C PHE A 541 -1.60 15.66 4.50
N GLY A 542 -2.46 16.65 4.35
CA GLY A 542 -3.28 16.90 3.19
C GLY A 542 -4.18 18.10 3.45
N LEU A 543 -4.27 19.00 2.48
CA LEU A 543 -5.11 20.17 2.50
C LEU A 543 -6.55 19.86 2.06
N SER A 544 -7.47 20.72 2.40
CA SER A 544 -8.86 20.70 1.98
C SER A 544 -9.30 22.09 1.55
N TYR A 545 -10.32 22.20 0.71
CA TYR A 545 -11.00 23.48 0.45
C TYR A 545 -11.82 23.96 1.65
N SER A 546 -12.09 23.07 2.63
CA SER A 546 -12.74 23.40 3.91
C SER A 546 -11.72 23.59 5.03
N ARG A 547 -12.12 24.35 6.07
CA ARG A 547 -11.36 24.54 7.30
C ARG A 547 -12.08 23.89 8.48
N PHE A 548 -11.33 23.16 9.30
CA PHE A 548 -11.84 22.42 10.43
C PHE A 548 -11.25 22.88 11.75
N VAL A 549 -12.09 23.02 12.78
CA VAL A 549 -11.71 23.37 14.14
C VAL A 549 -12.03 22.22 15.07
N TYR A 550 -11.06 21.82 15.88
CA TYR A 550 -11.20 20.73 16.84
C TYR A 550 -11.41 21.28 18.24
N LYS A 551 -12.32 20.68 19.00
CA LYS A 551 -12.66 21.13 20.35
C LYS A 551 -13.11 19.97 21.26
N ASP A 552 -13.22 20.23 22.57
CA ASP A 552 -13.86 19.36 23.57
C ASP A 552 -13.27 17.95 23.69
N LEU A 553 -11.93 17.82 23.72
CA LEU A 553 -11.27 16.54 23.95
C LEU A 553 -11.63 15.98 25.33
N LYS A 554 -12.16 14.78 25.35
CA LYS A 554 -12.49 14.00 26.54
C LYS A 554 -11.83 12.64 26.49
N LEU A 555 -11.28 12.22 27.60
CA LEU A 555 -10.70 10.90 27.80
C LEU A 555 -11.52 10.16 28.85
N ASN A 556 -12.06 8.99 28.48
CA ASN A 556 -12.81 8.12 29.40
C ASN A 556 -12.16 6.74 29.43
N GLN A 557 -11.61 6.36 30.59
CA GLN A 557 -10.96 5.06 30.76
C GLN A 557 -11.93 4.07 31.41
N GLU A 558 -12.18 2.96 30.74
CA GLU A 558 -13.00 1.84 31.22
C GLU A 558 -12.15 0.54 31.16
N GLY A 559 -11.67 0.11 32.30
CA GLY A 559 -10.78 -1.06 32.39
C GLY A 559 -9.51 -0.86 31.55
N LYS A 560 -9.29 -1.74 30.57
CA LYS A 560 -8.15 -1.68 29.63
C LYS A 560 -8.38 -0.85 28.39
N THR A 561 -9.55 -0.24 28.24
CA THR A 561 -9.94 0.55 27.08
C THR A 561 -9.94 2.03 27.42
N LEU A 562 -9.35 2.85 26.54
CA LEU A 562 -9.42 4.30 26.58
C LEU A 562 -10.31 4.81 25.45
N GLU A 563 -11.44 5.40 25.79
CA GLU A 563 -12.25 6.14 24.81
C GLU A 563 -11.71 7.56 24.69
N VAL A 564 -11.36 7.97 23.47
CA VAL A 564 -10.93 9.30 23.09
C VAL A 564 -12.04 9.94 22.27
N SER A 565 -12.67 10.99 22.78
CA SER A 565 -13.75 11.70 22.07
C SER A 565 -13.50 13.18 22.01
N PHE A 566 -13.91 13.79 20.89
CA PHE A 566 -13.77 15.23 20.61
C PHE A 566 -14.81 15.63 19.55
N GLU A 567 -14.92 16.95 19.30
CA GLU A 567 -15.78 17.51 18.28
C GLU A 567 -14.95 18.18 17.20
N ILE A 568 -15.36 18.04 15.92
CA ILE A 568 -14.78 18.76 14.78
C ILE A 568 -15.88 19.61 14.15
N GLU A 569 -15.61 20.88 13.96
CA GLU A 569 -16.50 21.84 13.30
C GLU A 569 -15.91 22.23 11.93
N ASN A 570 -16.74 22.15 10.89
CA ASN A 570 -16.44 22.72 9.59
C ASN A 570 -16.85 24.20 9.60
N VAL A 571 -15.88 25.10 9.67
CA VAL A 571 -16.11 26.56 9.72
C VAL A 571 -16.13 27.21 8.34
N SER A 572 -16.26 26.42 7.29
CA SER A 572 -16.33 26.86 5.89
C SER A 572 -17.76 26.78 5.35
N ASP A 573 -17.96 27.32 4.17
CA ASP A 573 -19.20 27.28 3.39
C ASP A 573 -19.27 26.10 2.40
N ILE A 574 -18.29 25.21 2.45
CA ILE A 574 -18.16 24.00 1.60
C ILE A 574 -18.19 22.76 2.49
N ASP A 575 -18.98 21.75 2.11
CA ASP A 575 -18.97 20.44 2.75
C ASP A 575 -17.59 19.79 2.63
N GLY A 576 -17.14 19.06 3.64
CA GLY A 576 -15.83 18.41 3.60
C GLY A 576 -15.72 17.17 4.45
N LYS A 577 -14.68 16.41 4.22
CA LYS A 577 -14.30 15.24 5.03
C LYS A 577 -12.99 15.56 5.72
N GLU A 578 -12.91 15.30 7.02
CA GLU A 578 -11.69 15.47 7.80
C GLU A 578 -11.20 14.15 8.36
N ILE A 579 -9.89 13.95 8.33
CA ILE A 579 -9.21 12.79 8.90
C ILE A 579 -8.53 13.22 10.18
N SER A 580 -9.09 12.79 11.31
CA SER A 580 -8.49 12.95 12.62
C SER A 580 -7.59 11.76 12.97
N GLN A 581 -6.42 12.04 13.52
CA GLN A 581 -5.37 11.07 13.82
C GLN A 581 -5.06 11.14 15.33
N ILE A 582 -5.05 9.97 16.00
CA ILE A 582 -4.74 9.87 17.42
C ILE A 582 -3.36 9.25 17.59
N TYR A 583 -2.47 10.01 18.24
CA TYR A 583 -1.14 9.57 18.59
C TYR A 583 -0.99 9.44 20.09
N ILE A 584 -0.15 8.51 20.50
CA ILE A 584 0.27 8.34 21.89
C ILE A 584 1.75 8.63 22.02
N ARG A 585 2.09 9.44 23.04
CA ARG A 585 3.46 9.75 23.44
C ARG A 585 3.67 9.31 24.88
N ALA A 586 4.62 8.40 25.13
CA ALA A 586 5.06 8.07 26.47
C ALA A 586 5.94 9.20 27.02
N LEU A 587 5.61 9.72 28.20
CA LEU A 587 6.41 10.73 28.90
C LEU A 587 7.22 10.06 30.01
N ASN A 588 8.54 10.26 30.03
CA ASN A 588 9.45 9.68 31.02
C ASN A 588 9.50 8.12 30.99
N SER A 589 9.47 7.54 29.78
CA SER A 589 9.67 6.09 29.59
C SER A 589 11.07 5.65 30.03
N CYS A 590 11.17 4.48 30.67
CA CYS A 590 12.45 3.86 31.04
C CYS A 590 13.11 3.12 29.88
N VAL A 591 12.37 2.91 28.80
CA VAL A 591 12.85 2.31 27.55
C VAL A 591 12.77 3.33 26.44
N TYR A 592 13.61 3.16 25.42
CA TYR A 592 13.50 4.02 24.24
C TYR A 592 12.10 3.88 23.60
N ARG A 593 11.47 5.01 23.29
CA ARG A 593 10.22 5.11 22.52
C ARG A 593 10.36 6.22 21.50
N PRO A 594 9.87 6.07 20.25
CA PRO A 594 9.73 7.18 19.32
C PRO A 594 8.93 8.34 19.95
N TYR A 595 9.11 9.55 19.45
CA TYR A 595 8.45 10.73 20.00
C TYR A 595 6.94 10.56 20.18
N LYS A 596 6.27 9.91 19.23
CA LYS A 596 4.86 9.47 19.30
C LYS A 596 4.57 8.39 18.27
N GLU A 597 3.46 7.71 18.43
CA GLU A 597 3.01 6.62 17.58
C GLU A 597 1.52 6.74 17.27
N LEU A 598 1.11 6.53 16.01
CA LEU A 598 -0.29 6.46 15.60
C LEU A 598 -0.97 5.25 16.25
N LYS A 599 -2.14 5.46 16.87
CA LYS A 599 -2.92 4.40 17.53
C LYS A 599 -4.41 4.44 17.19
N GLY A 600 -4.84 5.44 16.40
CA GLY A 600 -6.22 5.53 15.95
C GLY A 600 -6.42 6.61 14.89
N PHE A 601 -7.43 6.45 14.06
CA PHE A 601 -7.84 7.47 13.09
C PHE A 601 -9.32 7.33 12.75
N ALA A 602 -9.92 8.43 12.27
CA ALA A 602 -11.28 8.44 11.74
C ALA A 602 -11.41 9.47 10.62
N LYS A 603 -12.07 9.08 9.53
CA LYS A 603 -12.50 10.02 8.47
C LYS A 603 -13.98 10.37 8.69
N THR A 604 -14.28 11.65 8.79
CA THR A 604 -15.59 12.15 9.17
C THR A 604 -16.09 13.16 8.14
N PHE A 605 -17.27 12.94 7.56
CA PHE A 605 -17.95 13.92 6.71
C PHE A 605 -18.65 14.96 7.59
N ILE A 606 -18.42 16.26 7.30
CA ILE A 606 -18.98 17.37 8.06
C ILE A 606 -19.49 18.45 7.09
N LYS A 607 -20.79 18.70 7.15
CA LYS A 607 -21.42 19.72 6.32
C LYS A 607 -20.90 21.12 6.68
N ALA A 608 -20.96 22.02 5.72
CA ALA A 608 -20.65 23.43 5.91
C ALA A 608 -21.36 24.02 7.15
N GLY A 609 -20.61 24.69 8.01
CA GLY A 609 -21.11 25.30 9.24
C GLY A 609 -21.60 24.32 10.31
N GLN A 610 -21.36 23.02 10.18
CA GLN A 610 -21.82 22.01 11.15
C GLN A 610 -20.64 21.39 11.91
N SER A 611 -20.99 20.73 13.03
CA SER A 611 -20.06 19.96 13.85
C SER A 611 -20.38 18.46 13.81
N ALA A 612 -19.37 17.63 13.98
CA ALA A 612 -19.50 16.20 14.18
C ALA A 612 -18.71 15.74 15.40
N LYS A 613 -19.28 14.84 16.21
CA LYS A 613 -18.57 14.19 17.30
C LYS A 613 -17.82 12.96 16.77
N VAL A 614 -16.54 12.87 17.12
CA VAL A 614 -15.69 11.70 16.85
C VAL A 614 -15.41 10.99 18.16
N SER A 615 -15.50 9.65 18.17
CA SER A 615 -15.15 8.82 19.32
C SER A 615 -14.40 7.57 18.82
N LEU A 616 -13.24 7.31 19.40
CA LEU A 616 -12.38 6.15 19.10
C LEU A 616 -12.02 5.44 20.39
N LYS A 617 -12.01 4.10 20.33
CA LYS A 617 -11.60 3.25 21.43
C LYS A 617 -10.20 2.70 21.18
N LEU A 618 -9.30 2.97 22.09
CA LEU A 618 -7.95 2.42 22.12
C LEU A 618 -7.91 1.32 23.19
N ASP A 619 -7.42 0.15 22.84
CA ASP A 619 -7.20 -0.95 23.78
C ASP A 619 -5.86 -0.82 24.50
N GLY A 620 -5.58 -1.73 25.44
CA GLY A 620 -4.33 -1.73 26.20
C GLY A 620 -3.08 -1.87 25.33
N ARG A 621 -3.19 -2.55 24.18
CA ARG A 621 -2.09 -2.73 23.23
C ARG A 621 -1.57 -1.40 22.65
N ALA A 622 -2.38 -0.35 22.69
CA ALA A 622 -1.97 0.97 22.23
C ALA A 622 -0.82 1.59 23.05
N PHE A 623 -0.62 1.12 24.29
CA PHE A 623 0.39 1.62 25.24
C PHE A 623 1.61 0.70 25.39
N GLU A 624 1.57 -0.50 24.78
CA GLU A 624 2.60 -1.52 24.94
C GLU A 624 3.85 -1.26 24.10
N TYR A 625 4.95 -1.85 24.55
CA TYR A 625 6.20 -2.04 23.82
C TYR A 625 6.67 -3.48 23.95
N TRP A 626 7.53 -3.95 23.05
CA TRP A 626 8.13 -5.27 23.15
C TRP A 626 9.35 -5.26 24.06
N SER A 627 9.29 -6.00 25.15
CA SER A 627 10.43 -6.19 26.04
C SER A 627 11.23 -7.42 25.64
N VAL A 628 12.42 -7.21 25.08
CA VAL A 628 13.33 -8.31 24.72
C VAL A 628 13.76 -9.10 25.97
N ALA A 629 13.93 -8.41 27.11
CA ALA A 629 14.33 -9.05 28.34
C ALA A 629 13.29 -10.02 28.95
N ASN A 630 12.00 -9.72 28.69
CA ASN A 630 10.88 -10.52 29.18
C ASN A 630 10.19 -11.34 28.11
N ASP A 631 10.70 -11.27 26.86
CA ASP A 631 10.17 -11.93 25.67
C ASP A 631 8.63 -11.75 25.55
N GLY A 632 8.18 -10.48 25.60
CA GLY A 632 6.73 -10.21 25.58
C GLY A 632 6.36 -8.73 25.59
N TRP A 633 5.10 -8.47 25.25
CA TRP A 633 4.50 -7.14 25.29
C TRP A 633 4.31 -6.65 26.72
N GLN A 634 4.69 -5.41 26.99
CA GLN A 634 4.61 -4.78 28.30
C GLN A 634 4.13 -3.34 28.22
N THR A 635 3.41 -2.91 29.25
CA THR A 635 3.02 -1.53 29.48
C THR A 635 3.83 -0.97 30.66
N GLU A 636 4.37 0.23 30.51
CA GLU A 636 4.98 0.96 31.64
C GLU A 636 3.92 1.74 32.39
N ASP A 637 4.05 1.73 33.73
CA ASP A 637 3.35 2.68 34.56
C ASP A 637 3.94 4.08 34.34
N GLY A 638 3.11 5.02 33.95
CA GLY A 638 3.64 6.34 33.59
C GLY A 638 2.57 7.34 33.13
N VAL A 639 3.05 8.44 32.60
CA VAL A 639 2.20 9.47 32.02
C VAL A 639 2.31 9.39 30.51
N TYR A 640 1.15 9.29 29.87
CA TYR A 640 1.04 9.29 28.42
C TYR A 640 0.29 10.53 27.97
N GLU A 641 0.78 11.16 26.90
CA GLU A 641 0.10 12.25 26.21
C GLU A 641 -0.70 11.68 25.03
N ILE A 642 -2.00 11.93 25.04
CA ILE A 642 -2.91 11.63 23.93
C ILE A 642 -2.97 12.86 23.07
N ILE A 643 -2.61 12.73 21.80
CA ILE A 643 -2.50 13.81 20.84
C ILE A 643 -3.51 13.57 19.72
N VAL A 644 -4.39 14.52 19.47
CA VAL A 644 -5.29 14.51 18.32
C VAL A 644 -4.78 15.52 17.30
N GLY A 645 -4.53 15.11 16.09
CA GLY A 645 -4.00 15.93 15.03
C GLY A 645 -4.70 15.75 13.68
N ALA A 646 -4.52 16.72 12.81
CA ALA A 646 -4.87 16.62 11.39
C ALA A 646 -3.72 16.08 10.53
N SER A 647 -2.52 15.99 11.12
CA SER A 647 -1.33 15.26 10.67
C SER A 647 -0.43 14.99 11.87
N CYS A 648 0.68 14.30 11.68
CA CYS A 648 1.65 14.11 12.77
C CYS A 648 2.24 15.46 13.26
N LYS A 649 2.34 16.47 12.42
CA LYS A 649 2.84 17.81 12.81
C LYS A 649 1.73 18.80 13.17
N ASP A 650 0.55 18.69 12.59
CA ASP A 650 -0.59 19.59 12.84
C ASP A 650 -1.43 19.09 14.03
N VAL A 651 -0.92 19.39 15.22
CA VAL A 651 -1.55 18.99 16.48
C VAL A 651 -2.68 19.94 16.83
N LYS A 652 -3.90 19.41 16.98
CA LYS A 652 -5.11 20.17 17.30
C LYS A 652 -5.45 20.14 18.78
N LEU A 653 -5.43 18.97 19.42
CA LEU A 653 -5.79 18.78 20.82
C LEU A 653 -4.79 17.88 21.54
N LYS A 654 -4.60 18.11 22.84
CA LYS A 654 -3.76 17.24 23.72
C LYS A 654 -4.40 17.06 25.06
N SER A 655 -4.23 15.88 25.64
CA SER A 655 -4.54 15.61 27.03
C SER A 655 -3.61 14.54 27.56
N LYS A 656 -3.47 14.46 28.90
CA LYS A 656 -2.61 13.48 29.55
C LYS A 656 -3.44 12.48 30.32
N ILE A 657 -2.98 11.23 30.28
CA ILE A 657 -3.52 10.16 31.10
C ILE A 657 -2.37 9.54 31.91
N LYS A 658 -2.66 9.16 33.16
CA LYS A 658 -1.71 8.41 33.99
C LYS A 658 -2.16 6.95 34.03
N THR A 659 -1.32 6.06 33.50
CA THR A 659 -1.49 4.62 33.70
C THR A 659 -0.85 4.23 35.01
N GLY A 660 -1.54 3.59 35.89
CA GLY A 660 -1.09 3.18 37.23
C GLY A 660 -1.93 2.04 37.80
N VAL A 661 -2.77 1.49 36.93
CA VAL A 661 -3.49 0.23 37.16
C VAL A 661 -3.04 -0.70 36.03
N LYS A 662 -2.67 -1.94 36.35
CA LYS A 662 -2.35 -2.97 35.36
C LYS A 662 -3.43 -2.97 34.27
N LEU A 663 -3.09 -2.35 33.13
CA LEU A 663 -3.93 -2.42 31.91
C LEU A 663 -4.05 -3.87 31.45
#